data_6472b6b87b16e50a136074ffebaff737
#
_entry.id   6472b6b87b16e50a136074ffebaff737
#
_cell.length_a   1.000
_cell.length_b   1.000
_cell.length_c   1.000
_cell.angle_alpha   90.00
_cell.angle_beta   90.00
_cell.angle_gamma   90.00
#
_symmetry.space_group_name_H-M   'P 1'
#
loop_
_entity.id
_entity.type
_entity.pdbx_description
1 polymer ?
#
loop_
_entity_poly.entity_id
_entity_poly.type
_entity_poly.pdbx_seq_one_letter_code
_entity_poly.pdbx_strand_id
1 'polypeptide(L)'
;MTRKEFRELTEARIVILDGSTGRNLQQRGMPAGVCPEDWILKNPEILVELQREFLEAGTDILYAPTFTANRIKLEEYGLAEEIEAINKGLVGLSRQAVEEYHKKTGSTRKAYIAADLTMTGEQVYPLGSLSFEELVDIYKEQLGYIISEVDLIVVETMMSLQECRAALLAAREVCDLPVMITLTYAENGRTLFGTDPKTAIIVLQAMGADAVGVNCSTGPDKMHDIIREMKQYANVPIVVKPNAGMPKLVGEETVFPMGPEEFAEQMRQLVELGAGIVGGCCGTAPEHMEQLVRAVADKRPLPLQGRHIRALTTEQNTVEIPLDGRFMMVGERINPTGKKALQAELREGNLSLVNQMAAEQAELGADILDINVGMNGIDEKEMMLQVMQEALHASELPLCIDSSHVPVVEAALRIYPGRALINSISFETEKYEKLIPIARKYGAMFILLPLSDKGLPKDMEEKKQIIHTVLERAVRLGLSKEDVIVDGLVNTVGANKNAAIEAIQTIRYCKEELGMATIIGLSNISFGLPERQFINSTFLSFAIQAGLTMAIANPSQDLLVNTALAADLLLGVEDAAERYINRVTSRPTVIHSGTGINAAGERNRPNGNQREQSGQKPAGSQADPGTGVTSDNQAEEIARDGLSGNKQAVFQAVVKGNRKSILTLVDNLLEEGTAPGAIIDQVLIPAINEVGKLYDKQIYFLPQLINGAEAMKSAIDYLEPMLDKGDQEKPKATVVIATVAGDIHDIGKNLVSLMLKNYGYRVLDLGKDVPTEKIIETAREENADIIALSALMTTTMVVMKKVVQLAKEQGVKAKIIIGGAVVTDSYREEIGADGYSEDAQSAVTLVRRLTEQGSNAV
;
A
#
# COMPACT_ATOMS: atom_id res chain seq x y z
N MET A 1 16.84 -8.84 25.10
CA MET A 1 16.98 -7.36 25.20
C MET A 1 15.60 -6.74 25.41
N THR A 2 15.43 -5.76 26.30
CA THR A 2 14.19 -5.00 26.45
C THR A 2 14.10 -3.87 25.42
N ARG A 3 12.89 -3.39 25.12
CA ARG A 3 12.68 -2.22 24.24
C ARG A 3 13.35 -0.95 24.76
N LYS A 4 13.47 -0.82 26.09
CA LYS A 4 14.19 0.30 26.71
C LYS A 4 15.71 0.21 26.44
N GLU A 5 16.30 -0.97 26.65
CA GLU A 5 17.73 -1.20 26.36
C GLU A 5 18.05 -0.98 24.88
N PHE A 6 17.14 -1.39 23.96
CA PHE A 6 17.28 -1.14 22.52
C PHE A 6 17.31 0.37 22.21
N ARG A 7 16.38 1.11 22.80
CA ARG A 7 16.34 2.57 22.64
C ARG A 7 17.60 3.24 23.15
N GLU A 8 18.03 2.90 24.36
CA GLU A 8 19.28 3.41 24.95
C GLU A 8 20.50 3.11 24.07
N LEU A 9 20.57 1.89 23.47
CA LEU A 9 21.62 1.50 22.55
C LEU A 9 21.64 2.37 21.30
N THR A 10 20.48 2.55 20.65
CA THR A 10 20.35 3.28 19.38
C THR A 10 20.44 4.80 19.54
N GLU A 11 20.20 5.33 20.73
CA GLU A 11 20.45 6.75 21.07
C GLU A 11 21.93 7.01 21.37
N ALA A 12 22.64 6.03 21.93
CA ALA A 12 24.03 6.20 22.34
C ALA A 12 25.04 6.18 21.17
N ARG A 13 24.79 5.37 20.16
CA ARG A 13 25.72 5.18 19.03
C ARG A 13 25.03 4.60 17.79
N ILE A 14 25.71 4.70 16.65
CA ILE A 14 25.31 3.98 15.43
C ILE A 14 25.43 2.47 15.70
N VAL A 15 24.37 1.72 15.38
CA VAL A 15 24.30 0.27 15.56
C VAL A 15 24.64 -0.41 14.23
N ILE A 16 25.52 -1.40 14.29
CA ILE A 16 26.00 -2.11 13.09
C ILE A 16 25.30 -3.48 12.99
N LEU A 17 24.62 -3.71 11.90
CA LEU A 17 24.07 -5.01 11.52
C LEU A 17 25.11 -5.83 10.74
N ASP A 18 24.81 -7.10 10.50
CA ASP A 18 25.61 -7.96 9.63
C ASP A 18 25.43 -7.62 8.13
N GLY A 19 26.06 -8.43 7.29
CA GLY A 19 25.96 -8.40 5.84
C GLY A 19 25.13 -9.56 5.27
N SER A 20 25.34 -9.86 4.00
CA SER A 20 24.64 -10.92 3.27
C SER A 20 24.98 -12.32 3.83
N THR A 21 23.99 -13.07 4.28
CA THR A 21 24.18 -14.50 4.62
C THR A 21 24.16 -15.36 3.36
N GLY A 22 23.11 -15.33 2.55
CA GLY A 22 22.91 -16.24 1.42
C GLY A 22 24.04 -16.21 0.40
N ARG A 23 24.48 -15.02 -0.07
CA ARG A 23 25.54 -14.90 -1.06
C ARG A 23 26.89 -15.40 -0.53
N ASN A 24 27.24 -15.11 0.72
CA ASN A 24 28.47 -15.60 1.34
C ASN A 24 28.45 -17.13 1.51
N LEU A 25 27.30 -17.72 1.81
CA LEU A 25 27.15 -19.18 1.86
C LEU A 25 27.31 -19.83 0.48
N GLN A 26 26.76 -19.22 -0.58
CA GLN A 26 26.97 -19.70 -1.95
C GLN A 26 28.45 -19.68 -2.36
N GLN A 27 29.18 -18.62 -2.04
CA GLN A 27 30.62 -18.55 -2.26
C GLN A 27 31.40 -19.59 -1.47
N ARG A 28 30.82 -20.11 -0.38
CA ARG A 28 31.40 -21.18 0.47
C ARG A 28 30.85 -22.57 0.13
N GLY A 29 30.14 -22.73 -0.98
CA GLY A 29 29.74 -24.02 -1.53
C GLY A 29 28.25 -24.38 -1.40
N MET A 30 27.39 -23.47 -0.94
CA MET A 30 25.94 -23.73 -0.98
C MET A 30 25.44 -23.73 -2.44
N PRO A 31 24.86 -24.85 -2.92
CA PRO A 31 24.31 -24.92 -4.27
C PRO A 31 23.12 -23.98 -4.47
N ALA A 32 22.85 -23.59 -5.71
CA ALA A 32 21.58 -22.94 -6.04
C ALA A 32 20.42 -23.96 -6.01
N GLY A 33 19.21 -23.50 -5.63
CA GLY A 33 18.00 -24.31 -5.67
C GLY A 33 17.80 -25.27 -4.50
N VAL A 34 18.62 -25.18 -3.46
CA VAL A 34 18.40 -25.93 -2.20
C VAL A 34 17.68 -25.03 -1.18
N CYS A 35 16.98 -25.65 -0.23
CA CYS A 35 16.50 -24.92 0.96
C CYS A 35 17.70 -24.43 1.76
N PRO A 36 17.94 -23.11 1.89
CA PRO A 36 19.11 -22.59 2.58
C PRO A 36 19.17 -23.01 4.05
N GLU A 37 18.02 -23.03 4.72
CA GLU A 37 17.90 -23.38 6.14
C GLU A 37 18.32 -24.81 6.42
N ASP A 38 17.82 -25.75 5.61
CA ASP A 38 18.17 -27.16 5.70
C ASP A 38 19.65 -27.40 5.34
N TRP A 39 20.15 -26.71 4.29
CA TRP A 39 21.56 -26.80 3.92
C TRP A 39 22.48 -26.29 5.05
N ILE A 40 22.12 -25.17 5.69
CA ILE A 40 22.87 -24.61 6.83
C ILE A 40 22.94 -25.63 7.98
N LEU A 41 21.82 -26.28 8.33
CA LEU A 41 21.77 -27.28 9.38
C LEU A 41 22.62 -28.51 9.06
N LYS A 42 22.82 -28.83 7.79
CA LYS A 42 23.69 -29.92 7.32
C LYS A 42 25.17 -29.51 7.22
N ASN A 43 25.47 -28.18 7.22
CA ASN A 43 26.82 -27.62 7.12
C ASN A 43 27.04 -26.51 8.17
N PRO A 44 26.82 -26.79 9.47
CA PRO A 44 26.68 -25.77 10.51
C PRO A 44 27.97 -24.93 10.72
N GLU A 45 29.13 -25.52 10.49
CA GLU A 45 30.43 -24.86 10.67
C GLU A 45 30.58 -23.66 9.70
N ILE A 46 30.02 -23.73 8.50
CA ILE A 46 30.15 -22.66 7.50
C ILE A 46 29.41 -21.40 7.95
N LEU A 47 28.22 -21.54 8.52
CA LEU A 47 27.46 -20.42 9.07
C LEU A 47 28.15 -19.84 10.31
N VAL A 48 28.55 -20.71 11.24
CA VAL A 48 29.21 -20.29 12.50
C VAL A 48 30.46 -19.49 12.19
N GLU A 49 31.27 -19.94 11.22
CA GLU A 49 32.45 -19.23 10.79
C GLU A 49 32.12 -17.87 10.18
N LEU A 50 31.16 -17.80 9.25
CA LEU A 50 30.73 -16.55 8.62
C LEU A 50 30.22 -15.52 9.65
N GLN A 51 29.34 -15.92 10.55
CA GLN A 51 28.82 -15.04 11.59
C GLN A 51 29.89 -14.57 12.58
N ARG A 52 30.87 -15.44 12.91
CA ARG A 52 32.03 -15.03 13.70
C ARG A 52 32.86 -13.97 12.98
N GLU A 53 33.10 -14.11 11.66
CA GLU A 53 33.79 -13.08 10.87
C GLU A 53 33.05 -11.74 10.88
N PHE A 54 31.72 -11.72 10.77
CA PHE A 54 30.93 -10.50 10.94
C PHE A 54 31.12 -9.88 12.34
N LEU A 55 31.15 -10.68 13.40
CA LEU A 55 31.43 -10.19 14.76
C LEU A 55 32.85 -9.63 14.90
N GLU A 56 33.85 -10.27 14.31
CA GLU A 56 35.26 -9.81 14.26
C GLU A 56 35.37 -8.49 13.47
N ALA A 57 34.55 -8.30 12.41
CA ALA A 57 34.43 -7.07 11.65
C ALA A 57 33.74 -5.92 12.41
N GLY A 58 33.06 -6.20 13.53
CA GLY A 58 32.48 -5.18 14.40
C GLY A 58 30.95 -5.12 14.43
N THR A 59 30.25 -6.07 13.84
CA THR A 59 28.78 -6.22 13.87
C THR A 59 28.26 -6.31 15.30
N ASP A 60 27.19 -5.61 15.62
CA ASP A 60 26.51 -5.59 16.92
C ASP A 60 25.33 -6.56 16.99
N ILE A 61 24.61 -6.72 15.88
CA ILE A 61 23.42 -7.56 15.77
C ILE A 61 23.61 -8.52 14.60
N LEU A 62 23.61 -9.81 14.87
CA LEU A 62 23.53 -10.86 13.87
C LEU A 62 22.08 -11.21 13.57
N TYR A 63 21.75 -11.43 12.31
CA TYR A 63 20.50 -12.02 11.92
C TYR A 63 20.63 -13.55 11.92
N ALA A 64 19.81 -14.23 12.70
CA ALA A 64 19.69 -15.68 12.60
C ALA A 64 19.13 -16.01 11.21
N PRO A 65 19.64 -17.04 10.51
CA PRO A 65 19.22 -17.32 9.14
C PRO A 65 17.84 -17.99 9.08
N THR A 66 16.83 -17.39 9.74
CA THR A 66 15.44 -17.84 9.81
C THR A 66 14.55 -17.14 8.79
N PHE A 67 15.15 -16.39 7.86
CA PHE A 67 14.51 -15.52 6.89
C PHE A 67 13.34 -16.16 6.16
N THR A 68 13.53 -17.36 5.55
CA THR A 68 12.47 -18.10 4.86
C THR A 68 11.96 -19.32 5.64
N ALA A 69 12.24 -19.42 6.94
CA ALA A 69 11.87 -20.56 7.78
C ALA A 69 10.42 -20.54 8.29
N ASN A 70 9.48 -19.93 7.57
CA ASN A 70 8.04 -20.01 7.84
C ASN A 70 7.43 -21.25 7.19
N ARG A 71 6.22 -21.65 7.64
CA ARG A 71 5.55 -22.86 7.17
C ARG A 71 5.34 -22.89 5.66
N ILE A 72 4.91 -21.77 5.06
CA ILE A 72 4.64 -21.68 3.60
C ILE A 72 5.92 -21.94 2.81
N LYS A 73 7.01 -21.28 3.18
CA LYS A 73 8.30 -21.44 2.48
C LYS A 73 8.93 -22.80 2.67
N LEU A 74 8.82 -23.38 3.85
CA LEU A 74 9.32 -24.72 4.10
C LEU A 74 8.48 -25.80 3.39
N GLU A 75 7.17 -25.58 3.19
CA GLU A 75 6.32 -26.50 2.43
C GLU A 75 6.77 -26.64 0.98
N GLU A 76 7.31 -25.59 0.37
CA GLU A 76 7.85 -25.62 -1.00
C GLU A 76 8.95 -26.69 -1.17
N TYR A 77 9.63 -27.03 -0.07
CA TYR A 77 10.68 -28.06 -0.01
C TYR A 77 10.24 -29.35 0.70
N GLY A 78 8.95 -29.46 1.08
CA GLY A 78 8.43 -30.60 1.85
C GLY A 78 8.92 -30.67 3.29
N LEU A 79 9.34 -29.53 3.88
CA LEU A 79 9.96 -29.43 5.22
C LEU A 79 9.06 -28.74 6.26
N ALA A 80 7.79 -28.52 5.97
CA ALA A 80 6.88 -27.82 6.89
C ALA A 80 6.75 -28.51 8.26
N GLU A 81 6.81 -29.83 8.33
CA GLU A 81 6.75 -30.58 9.60
C GLU A 81 8.02 -30.42 10.44
N GLU A 82 9.12 -29.95 9.86
CA GLU A 82 10.40 -29.73 10.54
C GLU A 82 10.61 -28.29 11.00
N ILE A 83 9.61 -27.43 10.84
CA ILE A 83 9.66 -25.98 11.12
C ILE A 83 10.24 -25.66 12.50
N GLU A 84 9.83 -26.38 13.55
CA GLU A 84 10.34 -26.16 14.91
C GLU A 84 11.83 -26.51 15.01
N ALA A 85 12.23 -27.68 14.51
CA ALA A 85 13.62 -28.14 14.56
C ALA A 85 14.55 -27.23 13.76
N ILE A 86 14.10 -26.79 12.57
CA ILE A 86 14.83 -25.89 11.70
C ILE A 86 15.04 -24.54 12.39
N ASN A 87 13.99 -23.87 12.83
CA ASN A 87 14.09 -22.56 13.44
C ASN A 87 14.96 -22.56 14.71
N LYS A 88 14.75 -23.53 15.60
CA LYS A 88 15.57 -23.68 16.82
C LYS A 88 17.04 -23.98 16.51
N GLY A 89 17.28 -24.84 15.52
CA GLY A 89 18.64 -25.20 15.11
C GLY A 89 19.40 -23.98 14.59
N LEU A 90 18.79 -23.19 13.71
CA LEU A 90 19.40 -22.00 13.13
C LEU A 90 19.74 -20.93 14.16
N VAL A 91 18.83 -20.63 15.09
CA VAL A 91 19.11 -19.71 16.20
C VAL A 91 20.21 -20.24 17.09
N GLY A 92 20.25 -21.57 17.34
CA GLY A 92 21.29 -22.23 18.09
C GLY A 92 22.68 -22.05 17.47
N LEU A 93 22.81 -22.12 16.15
CA LEU A 93 24.06 -21.86 15.43
C LEU A 93 24.54 -20.41 15.58
N SER A 94 23.62 -19.45 15.51
CA SER A 94 23.94 -18.03 15.73
C SER A 94 24.45 -17.79 17.18
N ARG A 95 23.86 -18.45 18.17
CA ARG A 95 24.38 -18.42 19.55
C ARG A 95 25.79 -19.04 19.65
N GLN A 96 26.00 -20.16 18.99
CA GLN A 96 27.32 -20.80 18.93
C GLN A 96 28.38 -19.85 18.33
N ALA A 97 28.03 -19.13 17.26
CA ALA A 97 28.95 -18.15 16.66
C ALA A 97 29.34 -17.03 17.64
N VAL A 98 28.39 -16.52 18.44
CA VAL A 98 28.65 -15.52 19.47
C VAL A 98 29.58 -16.10 20.59
N GLU A 99 29.30 -17.32 21.04
CA GLU A 99 30.13 -17.99 22.07
C GLU A 99 31.55 -18.23 21.57
N GLU A 100 31.73 -18.72 20.35
CA GLU A 100 33.04 -18.94 19.74
C GLU A 100 33.79 -17.62 19.52
N TYR A 101 33.11 -16.55 19.11
CA TYR A 101 33.71 -15.22 19.01
C TYR A 101 34.29 -14.77 20.36
N HIS A 102 33.52 -14.86 21.45
CA HIS A 102 33.97 -14.47 22.79
C HIS A 102 35.15 -15.33 23.25
N LYS A 103 35.09 -16.65 23.01
CA LYS A 103 36.14 -17.60 23.37
C LYS A 103 37.44 -17.34 22.59
N LYS A 104 37.32 -17.04 21.28
CA LYS A 104 38.47 -16.83 20.40
C LYS A 104 39.16 -15.48 20.64
N THR A 105 38.37 -14.42 20.83
CA THR A 105 38.90 -13.05 20.91
C THR A 105 39.14 -12.56 22.34
N GLY A 106 38.53 -13.19 23.33
CA GLY A 106 38.50 -12.69 24.72
C GLY A 106 37.66 -11.41 24.87
N SER A 107 36.89 -11.01 23.82
CA SER A 107 36.06 -9.82 23.83
C SER A 107 34.88 -9.97 24.80
N THR A 108 34.57 -8.89 25.51
CA THR A 108 33.35 -8.76 26.36
C THR A 108 32.28 -7.93 25.67
N ARG A 109 32.48 -7.52 24.42
CA ARG A 109 31.50 -6.73 23.65
C ARG A 109 30.25 -7.57 23.46
N LYS A 110 29.13 -7.05 23.91
CA LYS A 110 27.81 -7.69 23.77
C LYS A 110 27.43 -7.76 22.29
N ALA A 111 27.10 -8.95 21.80
CA ALA A 111 26.53 -9.20 20.49
C ALA A 111 25.09 -9.69 20.68
N TYR A 112 24.20 -9.26 19.82
CA TYR A 112 22.78 -9.58 19.88
C TYR A 112 22.39 -10.45 18.70
N ILE A 113 21.34 -11.25 18.87
CA ILE A 113 20.78 -12.15 17.84
C ILE A 113 19.36 -11.71 17.56
N ALA A 114 19.06 -11.43 16.30
CA ALA A 114 17.73 -11.13 15.83
C ALA A 114 17.08 -12.38 15.20
N ALA A 115 15.82 -12.66 15.52
CA ALA A 115 14.98 -13.50 14.68
C ALA A 115 14.74 -12.76 13.38
N ASP A 116 15.00 -13.38 12.25
CA ASP A 116 14.86 -12.77 10.92
C ASP A 116 13.66 -13.37 10.19
N LEU A 117 12.70 -12.51 9.83
CA LEU A 117 11.44 -12.83 9.18
C LEU A 117 11.32 -12.05 7.88
N THR A 118 10.64 -12.62 6.89
CA THR A 118 10.32 -11.96 5.62
C THR A 118 8.91 -12.29 5.16
N MET A 119 8.57 -11.83 3.95
CA MET A 119 7.28 -12.12 3.30
C MET A 119 7.07 -13.62 3.11
N THR A 120 5.80 -14.05 3.24
CA THR A 120 5.40 -15.44 2.97
C THR A 120 5.47 -15.78 1.49
N GLY A 121 5.36 -14.77 0.61
CA GLY A 121 5.26 -14.94 -0.84
C GLY A 121 3.84 -15.16 -1.34
N GLU A 122 2.88 -15.38 -0.44
CA GLU A 122 1.46 -15.46 -0.77
C GLU A 122 0.79 -14.09 -0.69
N GLN A 123 -0.26 -13.89 -1.48
CA GLN A 123 -1.02 -12.64 -1.46
C GLN A 123 -2.18 -12.71 -0.48
N VAL A 124 -2.36 -11.63 0.27
CA VAL A 124 -3.44 -11.48 1.24
C VAL A 124 -4.75 -11.13 0.51
N TYR A 125 -5.86 -11.70 1.01
CA TYR A 125 -7.19 -11.33 0.51
C TYR A 125 -7.42 -9.80 0.56
N PRO A 126 -8.03 -9.17 -0.47
CA PRO A 126 -8.72 -9.80 -1.61
C PRO A 126 -7.84 -10.09 -2.85
N LEU A 127 -6.56 -9.75 -2.83
CA LEU A 127 -5.65 -9.99 -3.98
C LEU A 127 -5.28 -11.47 -4.13
N GLY A 128 -5.18 -12.19 -3.02
CA GLY A 128 -4.93 -13.61 -2.95
C GLY A 128 -5.93 -14.34 -2.07
N SER A 129 -5.61 -15.59 -1.73
CA SER A 129 -6.48 -16.45 -0.92
C SER A 129 -6.17 -16.42 0.58
N LEU A 130 -4.99 -15.92 0.98
CA LEU A 130 -4.55 -15.91 2.38
C LEU A 130 -5.31 -14.85 3.18
N SER A 131 -6.00 -15.23 4.25
CA SER A 131 -6.62 -14.26 5.15
C SER A 131 -5.57 -13.56 6.01
N PHE A 132 -5.89 -12.34 6.47
CA PHE A 132 -5.01 -11.58 7.36
C PHE A 132 -4.71 -12.33 8.68
N GLU A 133 -5.69 -13.06 9.20
CA GLU A 133 -5.51 -13.86 10.44
C GLU A 133 -4.59 -15.06 10.23
N GLU A 134 -4.77 -15.80 9.14
CA GLU A 134 -3.85 -16.88 8.78
C GLU A 134 -2.41 -16.38 8.65
N LEU A 135 -2.22 -15.21 8.01
CA LEU A 135 -0.91 -14.59 7.90
C LEU A 135 -0.31 -14.24 9.28
N VAL A 136 -1.10 -13.67 10.18
CA VAL A 136 -0.68 -13.40 11.57
C VAL A 136 -0.30 -14.69 12.29
N ASP A 137 -1.07 -15.76 12.11
CA ASP A 137 -0.82 -17.05 12.76
C ASP A 137 0.45 -17.73 12.23
N ILE A 138 0.78 -17.60 10.94
CA ILE A 138 2.03 -18.08 10.36
C ILE A 138 3.25 -17.42 11.04
N TYR A 139 3.23 -16.09 11.21
CA TYR A 139 4.30 -15.39 11.90
C TYR A 139 4.35 -15.74 13.40
N LYS A 140 3.21 -15.93 14.07
CA LYS A 140 3.17 -16.39 15.46
C LYS A 140 3.74 -17.77 15.63
N GLU A 141 3.44 -18.68 14.70
CA GLU A 141 3.97 -20.04 14.72
C GLU A 141 5.52 -20.01 14.68
N GLN A 142 6.09 -19.34 13.69
CA GLN A 142 7.55 -19.23 13.56
C GLN A 142 8.19 -18.59 14.81
N LEU A 143 7.66 -17.45 15.25
CA LEU A 143 8.15 -16.78 16.45
C LEU A 143 8.01 -17.64 17.70
N GLY A 144 6.92 -18.38 17.84
CA GLY A 144 6.67 -19.25 19.00
C GLY A 144 7.78 -20.26 19.28
N TYR A 145 8.51 -20.68 18.25
CA TYR A 145 9.61 -21.63 18.40
C TYR A 145 10.93 -20.98 18.87
N ILE A 146 11.17 -19.68 18.59
CA ILE A 146 12.49 -19.05 18.72
C ILE A 146 12.53 -17.85 19.66
N ILE A 147 11.38 -17.30 20.07
CA ILE A 147 11.32 -16.02 20.77
C ILE A 147 12.05 -15.98 22.09
N SER A 148 12.15 -17.12 22.80
CA SER A 148 12.92 -17.26 24.06
C SER A 148 14.43 -17.25 23.84
N GLU A 149 14.89 -17.43 22.59
CA GLU A 149 16.27 -17.68 22.24
C GLU A 149 16.92 -16.51 21.50
N VAL A 150 16.17 -15.42 21.21
CA VAL A 150 16.66 -14.24 20.49
C VAL A 150 16.57 -12.97 21.34
N ASP A 151 17.27 -11.92 20.95
CA ASP A 151 17.30 -10.65 21.66
C ASP A 151 16.28 -9.63 21.10
N LEU A 152 15.99 -9.72 19.80
CA LEU A 152 15.06 -8.86 19.08
C LEU A 152 14.51 -9.57 17.84
N ILE A 153 13.57 -8.94 17.18
CA ILE A 153 12.93 -9.43 15.95
C ILE A 153 13.22 -8.44 14.82
N VAL A 154 13.52 -8.96 13.65
CA VAL A 154 13.64 -8.24 12.39
C VAL A 154 12.59 -8.79 11.41
N VAL A 155 11.93 -7.91 10.71
CA VAL A 155 11.05 -8.22 9.59
C VAL A 155 11.62 -7.44 8.41
N GLU A 156 12.32 -8.12 7.48
CA GLU A 156 13.05 -7.44 6.43
C GLU A 156 12.60 -7.83 5.01
N THR A 157 12.97 -7.00 4.03
CA THR A 157 12.69 -7.19 2.60
C THR A 157 11.19 -7.20 2.28
N MET A 158 10.43 -6.39 3.01
CA MET A 158 8.98 -6.33 2.91
C MET A 158 8.56 -5.40 1.75
N MET A 159 7.55 -5.83 0.99
CA MET A 159 6.99 -5.05 -0.13
C MET A 159 5.55 -4.62 0.12
N SER A 160 4.84 -5.26 1.07
CA SER A 160 3.47 -4.97 1.48
C SER A 160 3.43 -4.40 2.90
N LEU A 161 2.81 -3.23 3.07
CA LEU A 161 2.59 -2.64 4.39
C LEU A 161 1.61 -3.49 5.22
N GLN A 162 0.63 -4.11 4.57
CA GLN A 162 -0.33 -4.98 5.25
C GLN A 162 0.37 -6.21 5.85
N GLU A 163 1.32 -6.80 5.12
CA GLU A 163 2.10 -7.94 5.63
C GLU A 163 3.07 -7.50 6.75
N CYS A 164 3.69 -6.30 6.64
CA CYS A 164 4.44 -5.69 7.76
C CYS A 164 3.59 -5.57 9.03
N ARG A 165 2.34 -5.12 8.90
CA ARG A 165 1.41 -4.98 10.02
C ARG A 165 1.06 -6.34 10.64
N ALA A 166 0.84 -7.36 9.82
CA ALA A 166 0.57 -8.72 10.31
C ALA A 166 1.76 -9.27 11.12
N ALA A 167 2.98 -9.15 10.60
CA ALA A 167 4.19 -9.58 11.30
C ALA A 167 4.41 -8.80 12.61
N LEU A 168 4.19 -7.48 12.60
CA LEU A 168 4.28 -6.64 13.81
C LEU A 168 3.23 -7.01 14.86
N LEU A 169 1.99 -7.25 14.45
CA LEU A 169 0.92 -7.70 15.35
C LEU A 169 1.23 -9.07 15.92
N ALA A 170 1.69 -10.02 15.11
CA ALA A 170 2.12 -11.33 15.56
C ALA A 170 3.19 -11.22 16.64
N ALA A 171 4.24 -10.42 16.39
CA ALA A 171 5.30 -10.17 17.36
C ALA A 171 4.76 -9.57 18.66
N ARG A 172 3.92 -8.53 18.58
CA ARG A 172 3.35 -7.83 19.76
C ARG A 172 2.35 -8.67 20.55
N GLU A 173 1.71 -9.65 19.93
CA GLU A 173 0.79 -10.57 20.59
C GLU A 173 1.51 -11.72 21.31
N VAL A 174 2.77 -12.02 20.96
CA VAL A 174 3.54 -13.11 21.59
C VAL A 174 4.66 -12.63 22.50
N CYS A 175 5.13 -11.37 22.36
CA CYS A 175 6.24 -10.87 23.20
C CYS A 175 6.37 -9.33 23.24
N ASP A 176 7.30 -8.88 24.13
CA ASP A 176 7.70 -7.46 24.27
C ASP A 176 9.12 -7.18 23.74
N LEU A 177 9.71 -8.07 22.93
CA LEU A 177 11.02 -7.84 22.33
C LEU A 177 10.98 -6.63 21.37
N PRO A 178 12.13 -5.93 21.16
CA PRO A 178 12.23 -4.91 20.13
C PRO A 178 11.94 -5.51 18.74
N VAL A 179 11.26 -4.76 17.89
CA VAL A 179 10.94 -5.15 16.51
C VAL A 179 11.44 -4.07 15.56
N MET A 180 12.32 -4.45 14.64
CA MET A 180 12.77 -3.64 13.51
C MET A 180 12.04 -4.09 12.24
N ILE A 181 11.62 -3.15 11.41
CA ILE A 181 10.92 -3.46 10.13
C ILE A 181 11.57 -2.68 9.00
N THR A 182 11.94 -3.37 7.93
CA THR A 182 12.48 -2.72 6.73
C THR A 182 11.70 -3.13 5.49
N LEU A 183 11.43 -2.13 4.64
CA LEU A 183 10.74 -2.32 3.38
C LEU A 183 11.74 -2.16 2.22
N THR A 184 11.40 -2.79 1.11
CA THR A 184 12.17 -2.70 -0.13
C THR A 184 11.46 -1.76 -1.09
N TYR A 185 12.16 -0.68 -1.49
CA TYR A 185 11.63 0.35 -2.39
C TYR A 185 12.32 0.26 -3.75
N ALA A 186 11.53 0.42 -4.82
CA ALA A 186 12.06 0.58 -6.16
C ALA A 186 12.71 1.97 -6.35
N GLU A 187 13.31 2.23 -7.52
CA GLU A 187 13.99 3.52 -7.80
C GLU A 187 13.04 4.73 -7.72
N ASN A 188 11.74 4.54 -7.93
CA ASN A 188 10.71 5.57 -7.77
C ASN A 188 10.38 5.92 -6.31
N GLY A 189 11.03 5.29 -5.33
CA GLY A 189 10.78 5.50 -3.91
C GLY A 189 9.51 4.84 -3.37
N ARG A 190 8.88 3.90 -4.11
CA ARG A 190 7.71 3.15 -3.64
C ARG A 190 7.97 1.65 -3.60
N THR A 191 7.27 0.94 -2.72
CA THR A 191 7.27 -0.53 -2.72
C THR A 191 6.48 -1.09 -3.91
N LEU A 192 6.56 -2.39 -4.16
CA LEU A 192 5.76 -3.07 -5.20
C LEU A 192 4.25 -2.84 -5.03
N PHE A 193 3.78 -2.72 -3.79
CA PHE A 193 2.37 -2.44 -3.46
C PHE A 193 2.05 -0.94 -3.40
N GLY A 194 3.00 -0.07 -3.74
CA GLY A 194 2.79 1.37 -3.87
C GLY A 194 3.00 2.18 -2.58
N THR A 195 3.40 1.56 -1.49
CA THR A 195 3.64 2.25 -0.21
C THR A 195 4.85 3.17 -0.33
N ASP A 196 4.71 4.45 0.05
CA ASP A 196 5.81 5.39 0.14
C ASP A 196 6.50 5.36 1.53
N PRO A 197 7.73 5.91 1.66
CA PRO A 197 8.48 5.90 2.91
C PRO A 197 7.78 6.63 4.05
N LYS A 198 7.06 7.71 3.77
CA LYS A 198 6.28 8.48 4.72
C LYS A 198 5.13 7.66 5.31
N THR A 199 4.35 7.01 4.46
CA THR A 199 3.23 6.15 4.88
C THR A 199 3.74 4.99 5.74
N ALA A 200 4.79 4.31 5.30
CA ALA A 200 5.36 3.18 6.03
C ALA A 200 5.80 3.57 7.45
N ILE A 201 6.57 4.66 7.59
CA ILE A 201 7.06 5.05 8.92
C ILE A 201 5.95 5.55 9.84
N ILE A 202 4.96 6.28 9.32
CA ILE A 202 3.81 6.77 10.10
C ILE A 202 3.02 5.59 10.67
N VAL A 203 2.70 4.58 9.85
CA VAL A 203 1.90 3.43 10.27
C VAL A 203 2.67 2.56 11.26
N LEU A 204 3.89 2.14 10.90
CA LEU A 204 4.61 1.14 11.68
C LEU A 204 5.07 1.66 13.04
N GLN A 205 5.55 2.91 13.14
CA GLN A 205 5.89 3.50 14.44
C GLN A 205 4.64 3.73 15.32
N ALA A 206 3.49 4.10 14.74
CA ALA A 206 2.24 4.25 15.48
C ALA A 206 1.77 2.92 16.07
N MET A 207 1.96 1.81 15.36
CA MET A 207 1.70 0.45 15.85
C MET A 207 2.74 -0.06 16.84
N GLY A 208 3.86 0.64 17.00
CA GLY A 208 4.88 0.35 18.02
C GLY A 208 6.08 -0.45 17.51
N ALA A 209 6.43 -0.38 16.23
CA ALA A 209 7.75 -0.77 15.77
C ALA A 209 8.83 0.04 16.49
N ASP A 210 9.96 -0.58 16.84
CA ASP A 210 11.05 0.07 17.57
C ASP A 210 12.10 0.68 16.65
N ALA A 211 12.14 0.23 15.38
CA ALA A 211 12.90 0.86 14.30
C ALA A 211 12.20 0.55 12.97
N VAL A 212 12.28 1.47 12.00
CA VAL A 212 11.71 1.31 10.65
C VAL A 212 12.75 1.77 9.63
N GLY A 213 12.78 1.16 8.45
CA GLY A 213 13.75 1.58 7.47
C GLY A 213 13.64 0.90 6.11
N VAL A 214 14.78 0.80 5.44
CA VAL A 214 14.89 0.30 4.07
C VAL A 214 16.01 -0.73 3.96
N ASN A 215 15.77 -1.80 3.20
CA ASN A 215 16.83 -2.76 2.87
C ASN A 215 16.70 -3.27 1.43
N CYS A 216 17.77 -3.90 0.95
CA CYS A 216 17.84 -4.56 -0.35
C CYS A 216 17.54 -3.62 -1.56
N SER A 217 17.08 -4.16 -2.68
CA SER A 217 16.72 -3.51 -3.94
C SER A 217 17.88 -2.76 -4.63
N THR A 218 18.36 -1.66 -4.03
CA THR A 218 19.36 -0.77 -4.65
C THR A 218 20.62 -0.66 -3.80
N GLY A 219 21.63 0.01 -4.35
CA GLY A 219 22.82 0.43 -3.59
C GLY A 219 22.53 1.64 -2.70
N PRO A 220 23.45 1.97 -1.77
CA PRO A 220 23.28 3.09 -0.85
C PRO A 220 23.16 4.45 -1.56
N ASP A 221 23.72 4.58 -2.77
CA ASP A 221 23.66 5.77 -3.62
C ASP A 221 22.25 6.17 -4.03
N LYS A 222 21.31 5.23 -4.03
CA LYS A 222 19.89 5.44 -4.41
C LYS A 222 18.95 5.65 -3.21
N MET A 223 19.43 5.56 -1.98
CA MET A 223 18.58 5.61 -0.78
C MET A 223 18.48 6.99 -0.12
N HIS A 224 19.17 8.00 -0.63
CA HIS A 224 19.24 9.33 -0.01
C HIS A 224 17.88 9.99 0.18
N ASP A 225 17.02 9.96 -0.86
CA ASP A 225 15.72 10.61 -0.82
C ASP A 225 14.74 9.86 0.10
N ILE A 226 14.79 8.53 0.10
CA ILE A 226 14.02 7.67 1.01
C ILE A 226 14.34 8.02 2.47
N ILE A 227 15.63 8.08 2.83
CA ILE A 227 16.06 8.39 4.20
C ILE A 227 15.69 9.81 4.58
N ARG A 228 15.85 10.77 3.65
CA ARG A 228 15.49 12.18 3.89
C ARG A 228 14.00 12.33 4.15
N GLU A 229 13.16 11.63 3.40
CA GLU A 229 11.72 11.61 3.62
C GLU A 229 11.35 10.97 4.95
N MET A 230 11.83 9.75 5.23
CA MET A 230 11.57 9.08 6.51
C MET A 230 11.98 9.93 7.70
N LYS A 231 13.13 10.62 7.62
CA LYS A 231 13.67 11.45 8.72
C LYS A 231 12.74 12.58 9.16
N GLN A 232 11.92 13.11 8.25
CA GLN A 232 10.96 14.17 8.58
C GLN A 232 9.86 13.70 9.52
N TYR A 233 9.56 12.39 9.51
CA TYR A 233 8.43 11.78 10.20
C TYR A 233 8.85 10.79 11.31
N ALA A 234 10.13 10.42 11.36
CA ALA A 234 10.64 9.40 12.25
C ALA A 234 10.68 9.82 13.73
N ASN A 235 10.02 9.04 14.58
CA ASN A 235 10.13 9.05 16.03
C ASN A 235 10.81 7.78 16.57
N VAL A 236 11.28 6.92 15.67
CA VAL A 236 12.07 5.72 15.92
C VAL A 236 13.33 5.75 15.06
N PRO A 237 14.41 5.02 15.42
CA PRO A 237 15.61 4.91 14.60
C PRO A 237 15.30 4.43 13.18
N ILE A 238 16.05 4.97 12.20
CA ILE A 238 15.95 4.54 10.79
C ILE A 238 17.02 3.46 10.55
N VAL A 239 16.56 2.32 9.98
CA VAL A 239 17.41 1.19 9.57
C VAL A 239 17.74 1.29 8.09
N VAL A 240 19.01 1.11 7.74
CA VAL A 240 19.47 1.12 6.34
C VAL A 240 20.41 -0.05 6.08
N LYS A 241 20.00 -0.97 5.21
CA LYS A 241 20.75 -2.23 4.90
C LYS A 241 20.76 -2.48 3.38
N PRO A 242 21.49 -1.67 2.57
CA PRO A 242 21.48 -1.73 1.10
C PRO A 242 22.31 -2.89 0.55
N ASN A 243 22.15 -3.15 -0.75
CA ASN A 243 23.05 -3.99 -1.51
C ASN A 243 24.42 -3.30 -1.74
N ALA A 244 25.46 -4.06 -2.05
CA ALA A 244 26.75 -3.52 -2.48
C ALA A 244 26.69 -3.03 -3.95
N GLY A 245 25.79 -2.07 -4.21
CA GLY A 245 25.43 -1.60 -5.55
C GLY A 245 24.41 -2.50 -6.26
N MET A 246 24.00 -2.10 -7.46
CA MET A 246 23.10 -2.89 -8.31
C MET A 246 23.82 -4.14 -8.84
N PRO A 247 23.19 -5.32 -8.80
CA PRO A 247 23.79 -6.54 -9.31
C PRO A 247 24.06 -6.44 -10.82
N LYS A 248 25.22 -6.95 -11.24
CA LYS A 248 25.61 -7.10 -12.63
C LYS A 248 26.01 -8.55 -12.90
N LEU A 249 25.61 -9.07 -14.05
CA LEU A 249 26.09 -10.38 -14.48
C LEU A 249 27.43 -10.22 -15.17
N VAL A 250 28.44 -10.95 -14.69
CA VAL A 250 29.78 -11.02 -15.33
C VAL A 250 30.09 -12.48 -15.61
N GLY A 251 29.93 -12.89 -16.87
CA GLY A 251 29.95 -14.31 -17.23
C GLY A 251 28.74 -15.04 -16.65
N GLU A 252 28.94 -16.07 -15.85
CA GLU A 252 27.89 -16.86 -15.18
C GLU A 252 27.65 -16.41 -13.71
N GLU A 253 28.40 -15.41 -13.24
CA GLU A 253 28.33 -14.96 -11.86
C GLU A 253 27.64 -13.62 -11.72
N THR A 254 26.75 -13.53 -10.73
CA THR A 254 26.20 -12.26 -10.28
C THR A 254 27.23 -11.55 -9.41
N VAL A 255 27.67 -10.36 -9.85
CA VAL A 255 28.66 -9.54 -9.16
C VAL A 255 27.98 -8.25 -8.68
N PHE A 256 28.22 -7.91 -7.42
CA PHE A 256 27.87 -6.61 -6.87
C PHE A 256 29.08 -5.69 -7.02
N PRO A 257 28.98 -4.58 -7.74
CA PRO A 257 30.15 -3.83 -8.22
C PRO A 257 30.80 -2.95 -7.15
N MET A 258 30.09 -2.64 -6.05
CA MET A 258 30.56 -1.69 -5.04
C MET A 258 31.47 -2.40 -4.03
N GLY A 259 32.74 -1.99 -3.98
CA GLY A 259 33.72 -2.52 -3.04
C GLY A 259 33.52 -1.98 -1.60
N PRO A 260 34.23 -2.56 -0.62
CA PRO A 260 34.07 -2.22 0.80
C PRO A 260 34.28 -0.74 1.13
N GLU A 261 35.26 -0.08 0.55
CA GLU A 261 35.57 1.32 0.82
C GLU A 261 34.50 2.27 0.24
N GLU A 262 34.07 2.02 -0.99
CA GLU A 262 33.04 2.81 -1.66
C GLU A 262 31.69 2.64 -0.93
N PHE A 263 31.34 1.42 -0.59
CA PHE A 263 30.16 1.10 0.20
C PHE A 263 30.16 1.85 1.55
N ALA A 264 31.26 1.79 2.28
CA ALA A 264 31.39 2.44 3.58
C ALA A 264 31.25 3.98 3.49
N GLU A 265 31.83 4.61 2.44
CA GLU A 265 31.70 6.06 2.22
C GLU A 265 30.27 6.48 1.88
N GLN A 266 29.56 5.72 1.04
CA GLN A 266 28.15 5.97 0.75
C GLN A 266 27.27 5.79 1.99
N MET A 267 27.52 4.74 2.77
CA MET A 267 26.81 4.50 4.03
C MET A 267 27.04 5.60 5.06
N ARG A 268 28.25 6.16 5.13
CA ARG A 268 28.57 7.31 5.99
C ARG A 268 27.67 8.51 5.66
N GLN A 269 27.41 8.77 4.37
CA GLN A 269 26.50 9.85 3.94
C GLN A 269 25.07 9.58 4.40
N LEU A 270 24.58 8.33 4.34
CA LEU A 270 23.24 7.97 4.83
C LEU A 270 23.14 8.11 6.36
N VAL A 271 24.20 7.82 7.11
CA VAL A 271 24.28 8.11 8.55
C VAL A 271 24.18 9.61 8.81
N GLU A 272 24.83 10.45 8.04
CA GLU A 272 24.75 11.90 8.13
C GLU A 272 23.35 12.45 7.79
N LEU A 273 22.55 11.75 6.98
CA LEU A 273 21.15 12.05 6.71
C LEU A 273 20.20 11.58 7.82
N GLY A 274 20.62 10.65 8.69
CA GLY A 274 19.82 10.22 9.82
C GLY A 274 19.63 8.73 9.99
N ALA A 275 20.34 7.87 9.23
CA ALA A 275 20.36 6.44 9.50
C ALA A 275 21.06 6.20 10.85
N GLY A 276 20.38 5.52 11.78
CA GLY A 276 20.90 5.23 13.12
C GLY A 276 21.33 3.77 13.29
N ILE A 277 20.81 2.88 12.45
CA ILE A 277 21.09 1.44 12.41
C ILE A 277 21.49 1.10 10.98
N VAL A 278 22.68 0.56 10.77
CA VAL A 278 23.24 0.36 9.43
C VAL A 278 23.87 -1.01 9.27
N GLY A 279 23.79 -1.57 8.08
CA GLY A 279 24.39 -2.85 7.71
C GLY A 279 24.47 -3.03 6.21
N GLY A 280 24.59 -4.26 5.75
CA GLY A 280 24.61 -4.58 4.34
C GLY A 280 23.64 -5.71 3.99
N CYS A 281 23.11 -5.70 2.76
CA CYS A 281 22.30 -6.76 2.21
C CYS A 281 23.10 -7.48 1.10
N CYS A 282 22.49 -7.83 -0.02
CA CYS A 282 23.13 -8.61 -1.06
C CYS A 282 24.48 -8.04 -1.53
N GLY A 283 25.46 -8.92 -1.71
CA GLY A 283 26.80 -8.56 -2.17
C GLY A 283 27.76 -8.05 -1.07
N THR A 284 27.30 -7.82 0.15
CA THR A 284 28.18 -7.41 1.24
C THR A 284 28.79 -8.60 1.96
N ALA A 285 30.05 -8.47 2.39
CA ALA A 285 30.85 -9.45 3.09
C ALA A 285 31.44 -8.84 4.39
N PRO A 286 32.08 -9.62 5.27
CA PRO A 286 32.68 -9.09 6.49
C PRO A 286 33.57 -7.87 6.29
N GLU A 287 34.31 -7.80 5.19
CA GLU A 287 35.19 -6.67 4.86
C GLU A 287 34.40 -5.36 4.64
N HIS A 288 33.20 -5.45 4.10
CA HIS A 288 32.30 -4.27 3.96
C HIS A 288 31.90 -3.76 5.34
N MET A 289 31.58 -4.65 6.26
CA MET A 289 31.21 -4.27 7.63
C MET A 289 32.41 -3.68 8.39
N GLU A 290 33.61 -4.22 8.21
CA GLU A 290 34.81 -3.67 8.80
C GLU A 290 35.08 -2.22 8.35
N GLN A 291 34.99 -1.95 7.05
CA GLN A 291 35.11 -0.58 6.51
C GLN A 291 33.99 0.32 6.97
N LEU A 292 32.73 -0.16 7.01
CA LEU A 292 31.58 0.58 7.52
C LEU A 292 31.80 1.01 8.97
N VAL A 293 32.20 0.09 9.84
CA VAL A 293 32.51 0.38 11.26
C VAL A 293 33.54 1.51 11.38
N ARG A 294 34.61 1.46 10.56
CA ARG A 294 35.67 2.49 10.55
C ARG A 294 35.10 3.86 10.07
N ALA A 295 34.29 3.85 9.01
CA ALA A 295 33.74 5.05 8.39
C ALA A 295 32.74 5.80 9.29
N VAL A 296 32.06 5.09 10.21
CA VAL A 296 31.07 5.69 11.12
C VAL A 296 31.54 5.79 12.59
N ALA A 297 32.78 5.44 12.89
CA ALA A 297 33.31 5.39 14.26
C ALA A 297 33.21 6.74 15.02
N ASP A 298 33.34 7.85 14.33
CA ASP A 298 33.22 9.22 14.85
C ASP A 298 31.80 9.76 14.84
N LYS A 299 30.86 9.04 14.24
CA LYS A 299 29.46 9.50 14.08
C LYS A 299 28.60 9.19 15.30
N ARG A 300 27.55 9.99 15.47
CA ARG A 300 26.51 9.80 16.47
C ARG A 300 25.15 9.81 15.78
N PRO A 301 24.17 9.05 16.28
CA PRO A 301 22.80 9.11 15.78
C PRO A 301 22.28 10.55 15.83
N LEU A 302 21.61 10.96 14.76
CA LEU A 302 20.90 12.24 14.78
C LEU A 302 19.69 12.14 15.72
N PRO A 303 19.43 13.17 16.53
CA PRO A 303 18.27 13.18 17.42
C PRO A 303 16.98 12.88 16.66
N LEU A 304 16.13 12.08 17.25
CA LEU A 304 14.75 11.90 16.77
C LEU A 304 14.01 13.23 16.93
N GLN A 305 13.19 13.59 15.94
CA GLN A 305 12.54 14.91 15.96
C GLN A 305 11.47 15.03 17.03
N GLY A 306 10.93 13.92 17.54
CA GLY A 306 9.87 13.89 18.55
C GLY A 306 8.56 14.55 18.07
N ARG A 307 8.43 14.81 16.79
CA ARG A 307 7.24 15.43 16.19
C ARG A 307 6.22 14.37 15.88
N HIS A 308 5.14 14.36 16.64
CA HIS A 308 3.98 13.56 16.28
C HIS A 308 3.18 14.27 15.19
N ILE A 309 2.72 13.49 14.21
CA ILE A 309 2.02 14.00 13.03
C ILE A 309 0.59 13.53 13.06
N ARG A 310 -0.31 14.51 12.88
CA ARG A 310 -1.73 14.26 12.70
C ARG A 310 -1.95 13.83 11.27
N ALA A 311 -2.04 12.51 11.04
CA ALA A 311 -2.21 11.96 9.70
C ALA A 311 -2.96 10.64 9.74
N LEU A 312 -3.82 10.43 8.76
CA LEU A 312 -4.44 9.16 8.42
C LEU A 312 -3.77 8.60 7.16
N THR A 313 -3.80 7.28 6.98
CA THR A 313 -3.23 6.67 5.78
C THR A 313 -4.10 5.55 5.24
N THR A 314 -4.02 5.33 3.94
CA THR A 314 -4.30 4.03 3.32
C THR A 314 -3.02 3.19 3.33
N GLU A 315 -2.93 2.13 2.55
CA GLU A 315 -1.68 1.39 2.34
C GLU A 315 -0.64 2.20 1.55
N GLN A 316 -1.10 3.09 0.64
CA GLN A 316 -0.27 3.77 -0.34
C GLN A 316 -0.10 5.26 -0.08
N ASN A 317 -1.07 5.90 0.55
CA ASN A 317 -1.17 7.36 0.64
C ASN A 317 -1.35 7.85 2.07
N THR A 318 -0.77 9.01 2.36
CA THR A 318 -0.91 9.72 3.64
C THR A 318 -1.70 11.01 3.47
N VAL A 319 -2.74 11.18 4.29
CA VAL A 319 -3.52 12.42 4.40
C VAL A 319 -3.16 13.09 5.72
N GLU A 320 -2.41 14.19 5.65
CA GLU A 320 -2.09 15.00 6.83
C GLU A 320 -3.28 15.90 7.22
N ILE A 321 -3.45 16.10 8.52
CA ILE A 321 -4.49 16.94 9.10
C ILE A 321 -3.81 18.14 9.75
N PRO A 322 -3.49 19.19 8.98
CA PRO A 322 -2.81 20.37 9.49
C PRO A 322 -3.75 21.21 10.37
N LEU A 323 -3.22 21.69 11.50
CA LEU A 323 -4.01 22.50 12.43
C LEU A 323 -4.37 23.89 11.86
N ASP A 324 -3.46 24.47 11.08
CA ASP A 324 -3.59 25.80 10.43
C ASP A 324 -3.70 25.69 8.89
N GLY A 325 -4.15 24.54 8.39
CA GLY A 325 -4.31 24.28 6.96
C GLY A 325 -5.74 24.51 6.46
N ARG A 326 -6.00 23.93 5.29
CA ARG A 326 -7.33 23.93 4.68
C ARG A 326 -8.36 23.17 5.52
N PHE A 327 -9.62 23.56 5.41
CA PHE A 327 -10.72 22.75 5.94
C PHE A 327 -10.80 21.41 5.22
N MET A 328 -11.10 20.34 5.97
CA MET A 328 -11.19 18.98 5.46
C MET A 328 -12.61 18.43 5.61
N MET A 329 -13.05 17.65 4.63
CA MET A 329 -14.38 17.06 4.59
C MET A 329 -14.34 15.56 4.83
N VAL A 330 -15.09 15.08 5.82
CA VAL A 330 -15.33 13.67 6.08
C VAL A 330 -16.68 13.29 5.49
N GLY A 331 -16.66 12.45 4.46
CA GLY A 331 -17.88 12.11 3.69
C GLY A 331 -18.79 11.15 4.45
N GLU A 332 -20.06 11.54 4.67
CA GLU A 332 -21.06 10.82 5.52
C GLU A 332 -22.04 9.93 4.75
N ARG A 333 -21.83 9.66 3.46
CA ARG A 333 -22.86 9.01 2.65
C ARG A 333 -22.98 7.50 2.89
N ILE A 334 -21.91 6.81 3.32
CA ILE A 334 -21.93 5.39 3.63
C ILE A 334 -22.44 5.19 5.06
N ASN A 335 -23.76 5.41 5.22
CA ASN A 335 -24.49 5.25 6.47
C ASN A 335 -25.93 4.88 6.13
N PRO A 336 -26.45 3.72 6.59
CA PRO A 336 -27.76 3.21 6.25
C PRO A 336 -28.92 3.99 6.89
N THR A 337 -28.64 4.89 7.86
CA THR A 337 -29.69 5.66 8.56
C THR A 337 -30.55 6.46 7.60
N GLY A 338 -31.82 6.13 7.49
CA GLY A 338 -32.79 6.79 6.60
C GLY A 338 -32.66 6.44 5.10
N LYS A 339 -31.71 5.58 4.68
CA LYS A 339 -31.47 5.21 3.28
C LYS A 339 -31.96 3.80 2.97
N LYS A 340 -33.23 3.65 2.59
CA LYS A 340 -33.85 2.33 2.36
C LYS A 340 -33.16 1.49 1.30
N ALA A 341 -32.64 2.09 0.21
CA ALA A 341 -31.94 1.37 -0.85
C ALA A 341 -30.64 0.75 -0.30
N LEU A 342 -29.81 1.53 0.40
CA LEU A 342 -28.57 1.04 1.02
C LEU A 342 -28.87 -0.06 2.05
N GLN A 343 -29.94 0.11 2.89
CA GLN A 343 -30.34 -0.92 3.84
C GLN A 343 -30.76 -2.22 3.16
N ALA A 344 -31.40 -2.18 2.01
CA ALA A 344 -31.79 -3.37 1.27
C ALA A 344 -30.55 -4.10 0.72
N GLU A 345 -29.63 -3.38 0.05
CA GLU A 345 -28.41 -3.96 -0.48
C GLU A 345 -27.54 -4.59 0.61
N LEU A 346 -27.34 -3.89 1.73
CA LEU A 346 -26.54 -4.45 2.84
C LEU A 346 -27.14 -5.75 3.39
N ARG A 347 -28.48 -5.88 3.45
CA ARG A 347 -29.12 -7.16 3.88
C ARG A 347 -28.91 -8.29 2.88
N GLU A 348 -28.83 -7.96 1.60
CA GLU A 348 -28.61 -8.92 0.50
C GLU A 348 -27.13 -9.22 0.26
N GLY A 349 -26.21 -8.54 0.99
CA GLY A 349 -24.76 -8.66 0.78
C GLY A 349 -24.28 -8.01 -0.51
N ASN A 350 -25.13 -7.16 -1.14
CA ASN A 350 -24.74 -6.37 -2.32
C ASN A 350 -24.09 -5.05 -1.85
N LEU A 351 -22.92 -4.72 -2.38
CA LEU A 351 -22.15 -3.53 -2.00
C LEU A 351 -21.99 -2.52 -3.16
N SER A 352 -22.79 -2.66 -4.22
CA SER A 352 -22.69 -1.79 -5.41
C SER A 352 -22.91 -0.31 -5.07
N LEU A 353 -23.91 0.01 -4.21
CA LEU A 353 -24.11 1.37 -3.73
C LEU A 353 -22.98 1.88 -2.83
N VAL A 354 -22.35 1.00 -2.05
CA VAL A 354 -21.18 1.36 -1.25
C VAL A 354 -20.03 1.79 -2.15
N ASN A 355 -19.72 0.98 -3.16
CA ASN A 355 -18.70 1.29 -4.16
C ASN A 355 -18.97 2.64 -4.84
N GLN A 356 -20.20 2.81 -5.38
CA GLN A 356 -20.60 4.06 -6.01
C GLN A 356 -20.48 5.25 -5.06
N MET A 357 -20.96 5.12 -3.81
CA MET A 357 -20.92 6.22 -2.84
C MET A 357 -19.50 6.57 -2.43
N ALA A 358 -18.59 5.58 -2.31
CA ALA A 358 -17.18 5.84 -2.01
C ALA A 358 -16.51 6.61 -3.14
N ALA A 359 -16.62 6.14 -4.38
CA ALA A 359 -16.06 6.81 -5.55
C ALA A 359 -16.63 8.23 -5.74
N GLU A 360 -17.97 8.40 -5.69
CA GLU A 360 -18.60 9.70 -5.83
C GLU A 360 -18.16 10.71 -4.75
N GLN A 361 -18.00 10.27 -3.50
CA GLN A 361 -17.55 11.17 -2.42
C GLN A 361 -16.11 11.62 -2.62
N ALA A 362 -15.23 10.73 -3.10
CA ALA A 362 -13.86 11.08 -3.46
C ALA A 362 -13.82 12.10 -4.61
N GLU A 363 -14.56 11.86 -5.70
CA GLU A 363 -14.67 12.78 -6.84
C GLU A 363 -15.28 14.14 -6.44
N LEU A 364 -16.12 14.17 -5.41
CA LEU A 364 -16.76 15.39 -4.90
C LEU A 364 -15.89 16.17 -3.93
N GLY A 365 -14.70 15.66 -3.58
CA GLY A 365 -13.71 16.34 -2.76
C GLY A 365 -13.83 16.03 -1.26
N ALA A 366 -14.30 14.83 -0.89
CA ALA A 366 -14.06 14.31 0.44
C ALA A 366 -12.58 14.02 0.65
N ASP A 367 -12.08 14.20 1.86
CA ASP A 367 -10.70 13.90 2.27
C ASP A 367 -10.60 12.56 3.00
N ILE A 368 -11.69 12.14 3.62
CA ILE A 368 -11.83 10.95 4.46
C ILE A 368 -13.23 10.38 4.22
N LEU A 369 -13.40 9.07 4.24
CA LEU A 369 -14.72 8.44 4.19
C LEU A 369 -15.14 7.91 5.56
N ASP A 370 -16.26 8.38 6.07
CA ASP A 370 -16.91 7.84 7.26
C ASP A 370 -17.78 6.64 6.90
N ILE A 371 -17.52 5.51 7.54
CA ILE A 371 -18.20 4.24 7.27
C ILE A 371 -18.98 3.81 8.49
N ASN A 372 -20.30 3.81 8.35
CA ASN A 372 -21.24 3.29 9.32
C ASN A 372 -22.14 2.23 8.66
N VAL A 373 -22.28 1.07 9.28
CA VAL A 373 -23.16 -0.01 8.81
C VAL A 373 -24.18 -0.44 9.87
N GLY A 374 -24.32 0.36 10.95
CA GLY A 374 -25.20 0.07 12.08
C GLY A 374 -26.67 0.02 11.69
N MET A 375 -27.24 -1.18 11.58
CA MET A 375 -28.64 -1.41 11.29
C MET A 375 -29.09 -2.80 11.78
N ASN A 376 -30.41 -2.97 11.99
CA ASN A 376 -30.99 -4.25 12.36
C ASN A 376 -31.00 -5.24 11.19
N GLY A 377 -30.77 -6.51 11.50
CA GLY A 377 -30.93 -7.63 10.55
C GLY A 377 -29.68 -7.98 9.73
N ILE A 378 -28.51 -7.52 10.16
CA ILE A 378 -27.20 -7.91 9.65
C ILE A 378 -26.23 -8.22 10.81
N ASP A 379 -25.16 -8.95 10.53
CA ASP A 379 -23.99 -9.00 11.40
C ASP A 379 -23.14 -7.75 11.12
N GLU A 380 -23.13 -6.80 12.07
CA GLU A 380 -22.46 -5.51 11.88
C GLU A 380 -20.94 -5.69 11.71
N LYS A 381 -20.33 -6.65 12.41
CA LYS A 381 -18.90 -6.91 12.33
C LYS A 381 -18.52 -7.40 10.93
N GLU A 382 -19.19 -8.44 10.45
CA GLU A 382 -18.92 -9.00 9.12
C GLU A 382 -19.19 -7.96 8.02
N MET A 383 -20.29 -7.25 8.11
CA MET A 383 -20.67 -6.20 7.15
C MET A 383 -19.67 -5.05 7.17
N MET A 384 -19.17 -4.61 8.32
CA MET A 384 -18.15 -3.55 8.41
C MET A 384 -16.88 -3.95 7.66
N LEU A 385 -16.41 -5.19 7.82
CA LEU A 385 -15.21 -5.66 7.12
C LEU A 385 -15.39 -5.67 5.60
N GLN A 386 -16.56 -6.14 5.13
CA GLN A 386 -16.87 -6.17 3.69
C GLN A 386 -17.01 -4.76 3.11
N VAL A 387 -17.74 -3.86 3.77
CA VAL A 387 -17.93 -2.46 3.34
C VAL A 387 -16.60 -1.70 3.34
N MET A 388 -15.77 -1.90 4.35
CA MET A 388 -14.45 -1.30 4.43
C MET A 388 -13.57 -1.72 3.23
N GLN A 389 -13.53 -3.01 2.90
CA GLN A 389 -12.77 -3.50 1.73
C GLN A 389 -13.30 -2.93 0.43
N GLU A 390 -14.63 -2.86 0.26
CA GLU A 390 -15.26 -2.28 -0.92
C GLU A 390 -14.96 -0.78 -1.07
N ALA A 391 -14.97 -0.03 0.04
CA ALA A 391 -14.65 1.40 0.04
C ALA A 391 -13.18 1.67 -0.31
N LEU A 392 -12.25 0.86 0.22
CA LEU A 392 -10.82 0.94 -0.11
C LEU A 392 -10.53 0.55 -1.57
N HIS A 393 -11.35 -0.34 -2.14
CA HIS A 393 -11.26 -0.68 -3.56
C HIS A 393 -11.75 0.45 -4.47
N ALA A 394 -12.80 1.14 -4.04
CA ALA A 394 -13.45 2.19 -4.84
C ALA A 394 -12.78 3.57 -4.70
N SER A 395 -11.93 3.78 -3.69
CA SER A 395 -11.37 5.09 -3.36
C SER A 395 -10.03 4.95 -2.62
N GLU A 396 -9.11 5.85 -2.90
CA GLU A 396 -7.80 5.95 -2.21
C GLU A 396 -7.86 6.78 -0.91
N LEU A 397 -9.06 7.14 -0.44
CA LEU A 397 -9.22 7.93 0.77
C LEU A 397 -9.10 7.08 2.04
N PRO A 398 -8.48 7.59 3.11
CA PRO A 398 -8.47 6.93 4.40
C PRO A 398 -9.86 6.86 5.01
N LEU A 399 -10.07 5.87 5.87
CA LEU A 399 -11.37 5.58 6.46
C LEU A 399 -11.49 6.06 7.90
N CYS A 400 -12.69 6.53 8.21
CA CYS A 400 -13.21 6.77 9.54
C CYS A 400 -14.18 5.63 9.89
N ILE A 401 -13.85 4.83 10.90
CA ILE A 401 -14.63 3.66 11.32
C ILE A 401 -15.66 4.10 12.35
N ASP A 402 -16.92 4.18 11.93
CA ASP A 402 -18.05 4.64 12.76
C ASP A 402 -18.87 3.44 13.26
N SER A 403 -18.63 3.04 14.49
CA SER A 403 -19.44 2.05 15.20
C SER A 403 -19.46 2.31 16.70
N SER A 404 -20.60 2.02 17.31
CA SER A 404 -20.76 2.04 18.77
C SER A 404 -20.25 0.76 19.45
N HIS A 405 -19.96 -0.32 18.69
CA HIS A 405 -19.60 -1.62 19.20
C HIS A 405 -18.10 -1.84 19.17
N VAL A 406 -17.47 -1.99 20.34
CA VAL A 406 -16.03 -2.22 20.49
C VAL A 406 -15.51 -3.38 19.64
N PRO A 407 -16.17 -4.56 19.56
CA PRO A 407 -15.67 -5.67 18.73
C PRO A 407 -15.70 -5.38 17.23
N VAL A 408 -16.60 -4.51 16.76
CA VAL A 408 -16.68 -4.08 15.35
C VAL A 408 -15.48 -3.18 15.02
N VAL A 409 -15.24 -2.18 15.86
CA VAL A 409 -14.10 -1.26 15.71
C VAL A 409 -12.78 -2.03 15.74
N GLU A 410 -12.59 -2.94 16.71
CA GLU A 410 -11.35 -3.72 16.82
C GLU A 410 -11.12 -4.60 15.58
N ALA A 411 -12.15 -5.30 15.10
CA ALA A 411 -12.05 -6.15 13.92
C ALA A 411 -11.70 -5.33 12.65
N ALA A 412 -12.32 -4.16 12.49
CA ALA A 412 -12.01 -3.27 11.36
C ALA A 412 -10.56 -2.77 11.40
N LEU A 413 -10.09 -2.28 12.55
CA LEU A 413 -8.72 -1.80 12.73
C LEU A 413 -7.68 -2.91 12.51
N ARG A 414 -8.01 -4.13 12.86
CA ARG A 414 -7.09 -5.27 12.73
C ARG A 414 -6.68 -5.51 11.29
N ILE A 415 -7.62 -5.45 10.36
CA ILE A 415 -7.35 -5.72 8.93
C ILE A 415 -7.17 -4.45 8.08
N TYR A 416 -7.45 -3.26 8.63
CA TYR A 416 -7.27 -2.02 7.89
C TYR A 416 -5.80 -1.81 7.50
N PRO A 417 -5.46 -1.60 6.22
CA PRO A 417 -4.06 -1.66 5.77
C PRO A 417 -3.21 -0.43 6.14
N GLY A 418 -3.80 0.61 6.72
CA GLY A 418 -3.16 1.87 7.06
C GLY A 418 -3.42 2.32 8.48
N ARG A 419 -3.53 3.64 8.66
CA ARG A 419 -3.85 4.32 9.92
C ARG A 419 -5.24 4.94 9.84
N ALA A 420 -6.24 4.31 10.46
CA ALA A 420 -7.65 4.73 10.45
C ALA A 420 -7.97 5.79 11.52
N LEU A 421 -9.15 6.42 11.37
CA LEU A 421 -9.79 7.26 12.38
C LEU A 421 -10.94 6.47 13.04
N ILE A 422 -11.02 6.46 14.36
CA ILE A 422 -12.14 5.84 15.11
C ILE A 422 -13.20 6.90 15.38
N ASN A 423 -14.44 6.65 14.99
CA ASN A 423 -15.60 7.47 15.32
C ASN A 423 -16.54 6.66 16.24
N SER A 424 -16.55 6.88 17.55
CA SER A 424 -15.78 7.78 18.37
C SER A 424 -15.51 7.19 19.76
N ILE A 425 -14.57 7.76 20.48
CA ILE A 425 -14.31 7.39 21.88
C ILE A 425 -14.87 8.50 22.78
N SER A 426 -15.81 8.13 23.64
CA SER A 426 -16.38 9.00 24.67
C SER A 426 -15.86 8.64 26.06
N PHE A 427 -16.19 9.45 27.08
CA PHE A 427 -15.91 9.13 28.49
C PHE A 427 -16.97 8.18 29.09
N GLU A 428 -17.70 7.45 28.26
CA GLU A 428 -18.50 6.29 28.68
C GLU A 428 -17.56 5.15 29.06
N THR A 429 -17.81 4.52 30.19
CA THR A 429 -16.90 3.56 30.84
C THR A 429 -16.40 2.48 29.84
N GLU A 430 -17.28 1.88 29.07
CA GLU A 430 -16.90 0.81 28.15
C GLU A 430 -15.94 1.29 27.04
N LYS A 431 -16.26 2.42 26.40
CA LYS A 431 -15.45 2.96 25.32
C LYS A 431 -14.11 3.50 25.83
N TYR A 432 -14.14 4.24 26.93
CA TYR A 432 -12.96 4.80 27.58
C TYR A 432 -11.96 3.72 28.00
N GLU A 433 -12.44 2.60 28.58
CA GLU A 433 -11.56 1.54 29.06
C GLU A 433 -11.03 0.63 27.96
N LYS A 434 -11.82 0.35 26.92
CA LYS A 434 -11.50 -0.63 25.90
C LYS A 434 -10.93 0.00 24.61
N LEU A 435 -11.51 1.09 24.09
CA LEU A 435 -11.13 1.62 22.78
C LEU A 435 -9.80 2.40 22.78
N ILE A 436 -9.41 3.09 23.88
CA ILE A 436 -8.12 3.80 23.91
C ILE A 436 -6.93 2.80 23.81
N PRO A 437 -6.91 1.68 24.56
CA PRO A 437 -5.91 0.64 24.36
C PRO A 437 -5.92 0.04 22.95
N ILE A 438 -7.11 -0.17 22.35
CA ILE A 438 -7.26 -0.65 20.96
C ILE A 438 -6.68 0.36 19.97
N ALA A 439 -6.98 1.65 20.11
CA ALA A 439 -6.40 2.71 19.29
C ALA A 439 -4.86 2.67 19.35
N ARG A 440 -4.29 2.50 20.55
CA ARG A 440 -2.83 2.37 20.73
C ARG A 440 -2.26 1.09 20.09
N LYS A 441 -2.96 -0.04 20.23
CA LYS A 441 -2.54 -1.33 19.66
C LYS A 441 -2.39 -1.27 18.13
N TYR A 442 -3.36 -0.65 17.46
CA TYR A 442 -3.40 -0.57 16.00
C TYR A 442 -2.85 0.73 15.43
N GLY A 443 -2.35 1.63 16.29
CA GLY A 443 -1.81 2.92 15.88
C GLY A 443 -2.84 3.89 15.31
N ALA A 444 -4.13 3.69 15.60
CA ALA A 444 -5.22 4.49 15.06
C ALA A 444 -5.33 5.86 15.73
N MET A 445 -5.84 6.86 15.01
CA MET A 445 -6.35 8.11 15.56
C MET A 445 -7.80 7.93 16.01
N PHE A 446 -8.30 8.81 16.86
CA PHE A 446 -9.71 8.75 17.27
C PHE A 446 -10.34 10.13 17.47
N ILE A 447 -11.65 10.19 17.23
CA ILE A 447 -12.51 11.31 17.57
C ILE A 447 -12.87 11.18 19.06
N LEU A 448 -12.52 12.19 19.85
CA LEU A 448 -12.94 12.32 21.23
C LEU A 448 -14.31 13.00 21.27
N LEU A 449 -15.34 12.23 21.59
CA LEU A 449 -16.71 12.73 21.78
C LEU A 449 -16.90 13.07 23.26
N PRO A 450 -17.08 14.35 23.64
CA PRO A 450 -17.12 14.76 25.07
C PRO A 450 -18.49 14.45 25.72
N LEU A 451 -18.82 13.15 25.77
CA LEU A 451 -19.95 12.55 26.48
C LEU A 451 -19.45 11.64 27.61
N SER A 452 -20.29 11.37 28.57
CA SER A 452 -20.03 10.44 29.70
C SER A 452 -21.23 9.52 29.91
N ASP A 453 -21.11 8.58 30.85
CA ASP A 453 -22.24 7.72 31.27
C ASP A 453 -23.47 8.55 31.78
N LYS A 454 -23.26 9.82 32.10
CA LYS A 454 -24.35 10.75 32.50
C LYS A 454 -25.03 11.43 31.31
N GLY A 455 -24.55 11.15 30.08
CA GLY A 455 -24.99 11.79 28.84
C GLY A 455 -24.23 13.07 28.52
N LEU A 456 -24.93 14.08 28.02
CA LEU A 456 -24.38 15.38 27.61
C LEU A 456 -23.77 16.14 28.80
N PRO A 457 -22.63 16.81 28.63
CA PRO A 457 -22.07 17.69 29.64
C PRO A 457 -23.03 18.86 29.93
N LYS A 458 -23.17 19.23 31.20
CA LYS A 458 -24.11 20.27 31.64
C LYS A 458 -23.63 21.69 31.24
N ASP A 459 -22.31 21.87 31.13
CA ASP A 459 -21.68 23.16 30.80
C ASP A 459 -20.30 22.96 30.15
N MET A 460 -19.66 24.07 29.78
CA MET A 460 -18.35 24.07 29.15
C MET A 460 -17.24 23.54 30.08
N GLU A 461 -17.37 23.71 31.39
CA GLU A 461 -16.35 23.27 32.36
C GLU A 461 -16.37 21.71 32.47
N GLU A 462 -17.54 21.09 32.53
CA GLU A 462 -17.64 19.65 32.51
C GLU A 462 -17.13 19.06 31.17
N LYS A 463 -17.44 19.74 30.05
CA LYS A 463 -16.91 19.38 28.72
C LYS A 463 -15.38 19.41 28.70
N LYS A 464 -14.75 20.47 29.20
CA LYS A 464 -13.29 20.60 29.33
C LYS A 464 -12.71 19.47 30.18
N GLN A 465 -13.34 19.18 31.31
CA GLN A 465 -12.89 18.11 32.23
C GLN A 465 -12.91 16.74 31.54
N ILE A 466 -13.96 16.40 30.77
CA ILE A 466 -14.03 15.15 29.99
C ILE A 466 -12.89 15.09 28.98
N ILE A 467 -12.66 16.19 28.21
CA ILE A 467 -11.60 16.25 27.21
C ILE A 467 -10.23 15.99 27.86
N HIS A 468 -9.92 16.66 28.95
CA HIS A 468 -8.66 16.46 29.68
C HIS A 468 -8.49 15.03 30.19
N THR A 469 -9.54 14.47 30.80
CA THR A 469 -9.48 13.11 31.37
C THR A 469 -9.18 12.06 30.31
N VAL A 470 -9.86 12.15 29.15
CA VAL A 470 -9.63 11.21 28.03
C VAL A 470 -8.25 11.41 27.42
N LEU A 471 -7.81 12.67 27.22
CA LEU A 471 -6.51 12.99 26.68
C LEU A 471 -5.36 12.51 27.59
N GLU A 472 -5.46 12.73 28.89
CA GLU A 472 -4.45 12.26 29.87
C GLU A 472 -4.30 10.73 29.85
N ARG A 473 -5.42 9.99 29.72
CA ARG A 473 -5.35 8.54 29.58
C ARG A 473 -4.69 8.12 28.27
N ALA A 474 -5.05 8.75 27.17
CA ALA A 474 -4.45 8.48 25.86
C ALA A 474 -2.92 8.66 25.91
N VAL A 475 -2.46 9.79 26.47
CA VAL A 475 -1.02 10.07 26.64
C VAL A 475 -0.33 9.06 27.56
N ARG A 476 -0.95 8.67 28.67
CA ARG A 476 -0.40 7.63 29.56
C ARG A 476 -0.23 6.28 28.88
N LEU A 477 -1.07 5.97 27.91
CA LEU A 477 -1.00 4.73 27.11
C LEU A 477 -0.05 4.84 25.90
N GLY A 478 0.61 6.01 25.72
CA GLY A 478 1.61 6.22 24.66
C GLY A 478 1.05 6.75 23.35
N LEU A 479 -0.19 7.27 23.34
CA LEU A 479 -0.70 8.11 22.26
C LEU A 479 -0.25 9.56 22.48
N SER A 480 -0.36 10.40 21.47
CA SER A 480 -0.09 11.83 21.54
C SER A 480 -1.38 12.65 21.40
N LYS A 481 -1.35 13.94 21.69
CA LYS A 481 -2.49 14.82 21.43
C LYS A 481 -2.81 14.95 19.94
N GLU A 482 -1.82 14.70 19.08
CA GLU A 482 -1.96 14.68 17.63
C GLU A 482 -2.77 13.47 17.13
N ASP A 483 -2.87 12.42 17.94
CA ASP A 483 -3.68 11.24 17.64
C ASP A 483 -5.17 11.43 17.98
N VAL A 484 -5.52 12.56 18.58
CA VAL A 484 -6.86 12.85 19.10
C VAL A 484 -7.46 14.07 18.38
N ILE A 485 -8.69 13.90 17.88
CA ILE A 485 -9.49 14.96 17.25
C ILE A 485 -10.72 15.17 18.13
N VAL A 486 -10.98 16.39 18.59
CA VAL A 486 -12.08 16.65 19.52
C VAL A 486 -13.36 16.98 18.75
N ASP A 487 -14.46 16.28 19.04
CA ASP A 487 -15.78 16.65 18.53
C ASP A 487 -16.31 17.88 19.27
N GLY A 488 -16.70 18.91 18.52
CA GLY A 488 -17.32 20.13 19.04
C GLY A 488 -18.68 19.92 19.71
N LEU A 489 -19.27 18.73 19.56
CA LEU A 489 -20.56 18.32 20.12
C LEU A 489 -21.70 19.27 19.73
N VAL A 490 -22.12 19.13 18.49
CA VAL A 490 -23.19 19.99 17.90
C VAL A 490 -24.58 19.46 18.22
N ASN A 491 -25.35 20.25 18.95
CA ASN A 491 -26.78 20.04 19.17
C ASN A 491 -27.62 20.85 18.17
N THR A 492 -28.91 20.48 17.98
CA THR A 492 -29.77 21.26 17.08
C THR A 492 -30.19 22.58 17.71
N VAL A 493 -30.14 23.67 16.92
CA VAL A 493 -30.60 24.99 17.34
C VAL A 493 -32.13 25.00 17.55
N GLY A 494 -32.85 24.02 17.01
CA GLY A 494 -34.28 23.83 17.24
C GLY A 494 -34.61 23.44 18.70
N ALA A 495 -33.69 22.76 19.38
CA ALA A 495 -33.86 22.37 20.80
C ALA A 495 -33.07 23.28 21.76
N ASN A 496 -31.89 23.74 21.36
CA ASN A 496 -31.02 24.61 22.16
C ASN A 496 -30.57 25.80 21.32
N LYS A 497 -31.16 27.00 21.62
CA LYS A 497 -30.82 28.25 20.92
C LYS A 497 -29.34 28.66 20.98
N ASN A 498 -28.57 28.14 21.95
CA ASN A 498 -27.16 28.41 22.14
C ASN A 498 -26.25 27.33 21.48
N ALA A 499 -26.81 26.29 20.89
CA ALA A 499 -26.06 25.14 20.37
C ALA A 499 -24.88 25.53 19.45
N ALA A 500 -25.11 26.48 18.55
CA ALA A 500 -24.04 26.97 17.67
C ALA A 500 -22.90 27.68 18.43
N ILE A 501 -23.27 28.50 19.40
CA ILE A 501 -22.28 29.24 20.22
C ILE A 501 -21.47 28.29 21.08
N GLU A 502 -22.10 27.30 21.70
CA GLU A 502 -21.44 26.29 22.54
C GLU A 502 -20.47 25.45 21.73
N ALA A 503 -20.83 25.04 20.53
CA ALA A 503 -19.94 24.32 19.63
C ALA A 503 -18.74 25.18 19.20
N ILE A 504 -18.97 26.43 18.82
CA ILE A 504 -17.91 27.40 18.46
C ILE A 504 -16.95 27.63 19.62
N GLN A 505 -17.45 27.77 20.84
CA GLN A 505 -16.62 27.92 22.05
C GLN A 505 -15.73 26.68 22.27
N THR A 506 -16.26 25.48 22.04
CA THR A 506 -15.50 24.23 22.13
C THR A 506 -14.39 24.19 21.07
N ILE A 507 -14.69 24.54 19.81
CA ILE A 507 -13.73 24.59 18.72
C ILE A 507 -12.58 25.55 19.05
N ARG A 508 -12.90 26.79 19.49
CA ARG A 508 -11.88 27.77 19.89
C ARG A 508 -11.01 27.30 21.04
N TYR A 509 -11.61 26.78 22.08
CA TYR A 509 -10.88 26.22 23.20
C TYR A 509 -9.87 25.15 22.78
N CYS A 510 -10.30 24.16 21.97
CA CYS A 510 -9.43 23.10 21.49
C CYS A 510 -8.31 23.63 20.60
N LYS A 511 -8.63 24.58 19.71
CA LYS A 511 -7.66 25.19 18.80
C LYS A 511 -6.65 26.08 19.50
N GLU A 512 -7.14 27.05 20.29
CA GLU A 512 -6.32 28.15 20.84
C GLU A 512 -5.61 27.76 22.16
N GLU A 513 -6.27 27.00 23.03
CA GLU A 513 -5.70 26.63 24.32
C GLU A 513 -5.01 25.28 24.32
N LEU A 514 -5.57 24.27 23.60
CA LEU A 514 -4.99 22.90 23.59
C LEU A 514 -4.09 22.64 22.37
N GLY A 515 -4.20 23.40 21.29
CA GLY A 515 -3.52 23.13 20.01
C GLY A 515 -3.95 21.78 19.40
N MET A 516 -5.25 21.47 19.48
CA MET A 516 -5.84 20.23 18.99
C MET A 516 -6.76 20.46 17.78
N ALA A 517 -6.80 19.50 16.89
CA ALA A 517 -7.74 19.48 15.78
C ALA A 517 -9.16 19.19 16.29
N THR A 518 -10.16 19.73 15.56
CA THR A 518 -11.56 19.57 15.90
C THR A 518 -12.38 19.07 14.72
N ILE A 519 -13.45 18.34 15.04
CA ILE A 519 -14.44 17.83 14.08
C ILE A 519 -15.84 18.12 14.58
N ILE A 520 -16.80 18.19 13.69
CA ILE A 520 -18.23 18.28 14.03
C ILE A 520 -19.08 17.42 13.09
N GLY A 521 -20.14 16.83 13.62
CA GLY A 521 -21.27 16.34 12.80
C GLY A 521 -22.14 17.52 12.36
N LEU A 522 -21.82 18.10 11.19
CA LEU A 522 -22.39 19.37 10.74
C LEU A 522 -23.92 19.35 10.65
N SER A 523 -24.48 18.25 10.15
CA SER A 523 -25.92 18.11 9.90
C SER A 523 -26.78 18.18 11.17
N ASN A 524 -26.19 18.01 12.35
CA ASN A 524 -26.92 18.04 13.63
C ASN A 524 -27.47 19.44 13.95
N ILE A 525 -26.77 20.52 13.56
CA ILE A 525 -27.16 21.90 13.91
C ILE A 525 -28.56 22.26 13.43
N SER A 526 -28.97 21.75 12.29
CA SER A 526 -30.23 22.06 11.61
C SER A 526 -31.28 20.97 11.71
N PHE A 527 -31.04 19.94 12.54
CA PHE A 527 -31.98 18.80 12.63
C PHE A 527 -33.40 19.26 12.99
N GLY A 528 -34.40 18.80 12.20
CA GLY A 528 -35.81 19.15 12.37
C GLY A 528 -36.23 20.50 11.79
N LEU A 529 -35.31 21.27 11.19
CA LEU A 529 -35.59 22.58 10.60
C LEU A 529 -35.76 22.51 9.06
N PRO A 530 -36.55 23.39 8.43
CA PRO A 530 -36.63 23.50 6.98
C PRO A 530 -35.36 24.15 6.40
N GLU A 531 -35.13 23.99 5.08
CA GLU A 531 -34.04 24.64 4.33
C GLU A 531 -32.66 24.52 5.01
N ARG A 532 -32.35 23.30 5.48
CA ARG A 532 -31.19 22.95 6.29
C ARG A 532 -29.86 23.38 5.67
N GLN A 533 -29.76 23.40 4.34
CA GLN A 533 -28.56 23.77 3.61
C GLN A 533 -28.05 25.18 3.95
N PHE A 534 -28.95 26.17 4.15
CA PHE A 534 -28.54 27.53 4.51
C PHE A 534 -27.99 27.60 5.93
N ILE A 535 -28.64 26.88 6.86
CA ILE A 535 -28.19 26.83 8.26
C ILE A 535 -26.83 26.13 8.34
N ASN A 536 -26.67 24.98 7.69
CA ASN A 536 -25.44 24.21 7.68
C ASN A 536 -24.28 25.01 7.07
N SER A 537 -24.46 25.62 5.91
CA SER A 537 -23.42 26.41 5.24
C SER A 537 -23.01 27.66 6.03
N THR A 538 -23.99 28.37 6.63
CA THR A 538 -23.72 29.54 7.47
C THR A 538 -22.96 29.14 8.75
N PHE A 539 -23.42 28.08 9.43
CA PHE A 539 -22.77 27.57 10.64
C PHE A 539 -21.34 27.07 10.35
N LEU A 540 -21.16 26.39 9.20
CA LEU A 540 -19.84 25.95 8.76
C LEU A 540 -18.85 27.12 8.62
N SER A 541 -19.27 28.25 8.02
CA SER A 541 -18.43 29.45 7.90
C SER A 541 -17.98 29.98 9.27
N PHE A 542 -18.92 30.04 10.23
CA PHE A 542 -18.58 30.46 11.60
C PHE A 542 -17.62 29.48 12.31
N ALA A 543 -17.83 28.18 12.11
CA ALA A 543 -17.00 27.14 12.69
C ALA A 543 -15.58 27.15 12.11
N ILE A 544 -15.43 27.27 10.79
CA ILE A 544 -14.12 27.39 10.11
C ILE A 544 -13.39 28.64 10.61
N GLN A 545 -14.07 29.78 10.70
CA GLN A 545 -13.47 31.00 11.25
C GLN A 545 -13.03 30.83 12.72
N ALA A 546 -13.71 30.00 13.48
CA ALA A 546 -13.35 29.67 14.86
C ALA A 546 -12.19 28.65 14.99
N GLY A 547 -11.68 28.11 13.87
CA GLY A 547 -10.57 27.15 13.81
C GLY A 547 -10.98 25.69 13.70
N LEU A 548 -12.20 25.40 13.16
CA LEU A 548 -12.62 24.04 12.84
C LEU A 548 -11.71 23.43 11.80
N THR A 549 -11.19 22.22 12.08
CA THR A 549 -10.30 21.50 11.16
C THR A 549 -11.08 20.69 10.13
N MET A 550 -12.13 19.96 10.55
CA MET A 550 -12.90 19.09 9.65
C MET A 550 -14.37 19.00 10.07
N ALA A 551 -15.22 18.52 9.15
CA ALA A 551 -16.61 18.18 9.47
C ALA A 551 -17.06 16.90 8.75
N ILE A 552 -17.87 16.10 9.47
CA ILE A 552 -18.65 15.01 8.89
C ILE A 552 -19.82 15.64 8.17
N ALA A 553 -19.83 15.54 6.84
CA ALA A 553 -20.78 16.24 5.97
C ALA A 553 -20.96 15.53 4.62
N ASN A 554 -22.00 15.92 3.90
CA ASN A 554 -22.27 15.36 2.57
C ASN A 554 -21.57 16.18 1.46
N PRO A 555 -20.55 15.64 0.77
CA PRO A 555 -19.82 16.37 -0.27
C PRO A 555 -20.63 16.60 -1.55
N SER A 556 -21.83 15.98 -1.71
CA SER A 556 -22.72 16.23 -2.85
C SER A 556 -23.53 17.53 -2.71
N GLN A 557 -23.40 18.25 -1.60
CA GLN A 557 -24.08 19.54 -1.40
C GLN A 557 -23.18 20.68 -1.89
N ASP A 558 -23.32 21.10 -3.15
CA ASP A 558 -22.47 22.13 -3.77
C ASP A 558 -22.41 23.43 -2.96
N LEU A 559 -23.55 23.90 -2.40
CA LEU A 559 -23.57 25.09 -1.57
C LEU A 559 -22.61 24.95 -0.36
N LEU A 560 -22.59 23.77 0.25
CA LEU A 560 -21.75 23.52 1.42
C LEU A 560 -20.26 23.48 1.05
N VAL A 561 -19.91 22.73 0.00
CA VAL A 561 -18.53 22.61 -0.48
C VAL A 561 -18.01 23.99 -0.93
N ASN A 562 -18.78 24.72 -1.72
CA ASN A 562 -18.39 26.04 -2.20
C ASN A 562 -18.27 27.06 -1.03
N THR A 563 -19.08 26.92 0.02
CA THR A 563 -18.97 27.74 1.23
C THR A 563 -17.68 27.46 1.98
N ALA A 564 -17.29 26.17 2.11
CA ALA A 564 -16.02 25.79 2.75
C ALA A 564 -14.80 26.36 2.00
N LEU A 565 -14.77 26.19 0.68
CA LEU A 565 -13.69 26.73 -0.17
C LEU A 565 -13.63 28.26 -0.14
N ALA A 566 -14.79 28.92 -0.12
CA ALA A 566 -14.85 30.38 0.02
C ALA A 566 -14.36 30.85 1.41
N ALA A 567 -14.64 30.08 2.47
CA ALA A 567 -14.13 30.39 3.81
C ALA A 567 -12.60 30.26 3.87
N ASP A 568 -12.02 29.17 3.33
CA ASP A 568 -10.57 29.01 3.19
C ASP A 568 -9.93 30.18 2.43
N LEU A 569 -10.54 30.57 1.30
CA LEU A 569 -10.07 31.70 0.49
C LEU A 569 -10.06 33.01 1.28
N LEU A 570 -11.14 33.31 2.00
CA LEU A 570 -11.27 34.53 2.80
C LEU A 570 -10.33 34.55 4.01
N LEU A 571 -9.93 33.39 4.52
CA LEU A 571 -8.95 33.24 5.59
C LEU A 571 -7.50 33.22 5.10
N GLY A 572 -7.27 33.29 3.79
CA GLY A 572 -5.93 33.32 3.19
C GLY A 572 -5.18 31.99 3.29
N VAL A 573 -5.90 30.87 3.31
CA VAL A 573 -5.29 29.54 3.30
C VAL A 573 -4.52 29.35 1.98
N GLU A 574 -3.37 28.70 2.04
CA GLU A 574 -2.52 28.41 0.89
C GLU A 574 -3.32 27.64 -0.18
N ASP A 575 -3.11 27.94 -1.47
CA ASP A 575 -3.79 27.36 -2.63
C ASP A 575 -5.33 27.48 -2.66
N ALA A 576 -5.94 28.19 -1.70
CA ALA A 576 -7.40 28.30 -1.61
C ALA A 576 -8.04 28.97 -2.84
N ALA A 577 -7.34 29.94 -3.45
CA ALA A 577 -7.84 30.63 -4.65
C ALA A 577 -7.93 29.66 -5.84
N GLU A 578 -6.91 28.85 -6.05
CA GLU A 578 -6.88 27.86 -7.13
C GLU A 578 -7.96 26.79 -6.92
N ARG A 579 -8.04 26.20 -5.73
CA ARG A 579 -9.08 25.20 -5.38
C ARG A 579 -10.49 25.75 -5.58
N TYR A 580 -10.75 27.00 -5.15
CA TYR A 580 -12.06 27.64 -5.31
C TYR A 580 -12.40 27.86 -6.79
N ILE A 581 -11.48 28.42 -7.57
CA ILE A 581 -11.68 28.67 -9.02
C ILE A 581 -11.92 27.36 -9.76
N ASN A 582 -11.07 26.35 -9.56
CA ASN A 582 -11.19 25.05 -10.20
C ASN A 582 -12.57 24.41 -9.91
N ARG A 583 -13.01 24.42 -8.66
CA ARG A 583 -14.32 23.85 -8.26
C ARG A 583 -15.49 24.58 -8.91
N VAL A 584 -15.53 25.92 -8.81
CA VAL A 584 -16.67 26.71 -9.31
C VAL A 584 -16.73 26.72 -10.84
N THR A 585 -15.56 26.63 -11.51
CA THR A 585 -15.50 26.57 -12.99
C THR A 585 -15.94 25.19 -13.51
N SER A 586 -15.54 24.12 -12.86
CA SER A 586 -15.91 22.76 -13.26
C SER A 586 -17.35 22.40 -12.89
N ARG A 587 -17.87 22.95 -11.79
CA ARG A 587 -19.23 22.70 -11.27
C ARG A 587 -19.91 24.00 -10.84
N PRO A 588 -20.43 24.82 -11.78
CA PRO A 588 -21.10 26.05 -11.42
C PRO A 588 -22.39 25.77 -10.64
N THR A 589 -22.53 26.42 -9.48
CA THR A 589 -23.72 26.28 -8.63
C THR A 589 -24.94 26.83 -9.36
N VAL A 590 -25.91 26.00 -9.69
CA VAL A 590 -27.21 26.44 -10.22
C VAL A 590 -28.00 26.99 -9.04
N ILE A 591 -27.94 28.30 -8.81
CA ILE A 591 -28.85 28.99 -7.91
C ILE A 591 -30.23 29.00 -8.62
N HIS A 592 -31.13 28.16 -8.16
CA HIS A 592 -32.53 28.26 -8.58
C HIS A 592 -33.07 29.58 -8.02
N SER A 593 -33.02 30.64 -8.83
CA SER A 593 -33.76 31.85 -8.58
C SER A 593 -35.24 31.52 -8.76
N GLY A 594 -35.87 31.15 -7.66
CA GLY A 594 -37.30 30.97 -7.57
C GLY A 594 -38.01 32.33 -7.69
N THR A 595 -38.20 32.80 -8.89
CA THR A 595 -39.22 33.83 -9.19
C THR A 595 -40.45 33.14 -9.76
N GLY A 596 -41.26 32.58 -8.87
CA GLY A 596 -42.62 32.28 -9.18
C GLY A 596 -43.43 33.55 -9.07
N ILE A 597 -43.66 34.26 -10.18
CA ILE A 597 -44.85 35.11 -10.37
C ILE A 597 -45.47 34.65 -11.68
N ASN A 598 -46.63 34.04 -11.58
CA ASN A 598 -47.51 33.70 -12.67
C ASN A 598 -47.93 34.97 -13.41
N ALA A 599 -47.73 35.02 -14.71
CA ALA A 599 -48.57 35.76 -15.63
C ALA A 599 -48.67 34.95 -16.93
N ALA A 600 -49.86 34.60 -17.25
CA ALA A 600 -50.25 33.87 -18.46
C ALA A 600 -49.96 34.68 -19.72
N GLY A 601 -49.61 33.95 -20.82
CA GLY A 601 -49.78 34.56 -22.13
C GLY A 601 -48.72 34.17 -23.19
N GLU A 602 -49.14 33.23 -23.99
CA GLU A 602 -48.89 33.09 -25.44
C GLU A 602 -47.55 32.63 -26.02
N ARG A 603 -47.73 31.61 -26.82
CA ARG A 603 -46.84 31.00 -27.80
C ARG A 603 -46.34 31.99 -28.84
N ASN A 604 -45.08 31.84 -29.29
CA ASN A 604 -44.77 31.67 -30.70
C ASN A 604 -43.29 31.33 -30.93
N ARG A 605 -43.08 30.29 -31.71
CA ARG A 605 -41.86 30.07 -32.55
C ARG A 605 -42.16 30.72 -33.92
N PRO A 606 -41.23 30.89 -34.88
CA PRO A 606 -39.89 30.37 -35.05
C PRO A 606 -38.88 31.30 -35.79
N ASN A 607 -37.70 30.76 -36.02
CA ASN A 607 -36.75 30.94 -37.16
C ASN A 607 -35.79 32.13 -37.21
N GLY A 608 -34.50 31.80 -37.37
CA GLY A 608 -33.80 32.19 -38.58
C GLY A 608 -32.41 32.81 -38.40
N ASN A 609 -31.38 32.03 -38.73
CA ASN A 609 -30.20 32.41 -39.49
C ASN A 609 -29.07 33.32 -38.99
N GLN A 610 -27.91 32.66 -38.89
CA GLN A 610 -26.59 33.00 -39.46
C GLN A 610 -26.00 34.39 -39.26
N ARG A 611 -24.79 34.48 -38.74
CA ARG A 611 -23.60 34.85 -39.50
C ARG A 611 -22.32 34.85 -38.65
N GLU A 612 -21.30 34.29 -39.31
CA GLU A 612 -19.88 34.33 -38.96
C GLU A 612 -19.30 35.76 -38.80
N GLN A 613 -18.23 35.88 -38.03
CA GLN A 613 -16.95 36.52 -38.36
C GLN A 613 -16.02 36.47 -37.12
N SER A 614 -15.00 35.68 -37.21
CA SER A 614 -13.58 36.03 -37.52
C SER A 614 -12.95 37.13 -36.65
N GLY A 615 -11.85 36.83 -36.00
CA GLY A 615 -10.84 37.81 -35.71
C GLY A 615 -9.90 37.62 -34.53
N GLN A 616 -8.76 37.02 -34.80
CA GLN A 616 -7.44 37.33 -34.29
C GLN A 616 -7.06 37.01 -32.80
N LYS A 617 -6.08 36.10 -32.70
CA LYS A 617 -5.11 35.96 -31.61
C LYS A 617 -4.15 37.16 -31.56
N PRO A 618 -3.57 37.47 -30.42
CA PRO A 618 -2.13 37.74 -30.40
C PRO A 618 -1.35 36.72 -29.57
N ALA A 619 -0.12 36.52 -30.01
CA ALA A 619 0.85 35.56 -29.54
C ALA A 619 1.64 36.03 -28.29
N GLY A 620 2.08 35.05 -27.51
CA GLY A 620 3.45 35.02 -26.98
C GLY A 620 3.68 35.56 -25.57
N SER A 621 3.83 34.63 -24.64
CA SER A 621 4.98 34.70 -23.70
C SER A 621 5.26 33.30 -23.13
N GLN A 622 6.54 32.94 -23.25
CA GLN A 622 7.13 31.74 -22.65
C GLN A 622 7.08 31.81 -21.11
N ALA A 623 6.76 30.75 -20.48
CA ALA A 623 7.04 30.50 -19.06
C ALA A 623 7.66 29.10 -18.89
N ASP A 624 8.70 29.07 -18.09
CA ASP A 624 9.54 27.94 -17.69
C ASP A 624 8.76 26.84 -16.94
N PRO A 625 9.20 25.57 -16.99
CA PRO A 625 8.51 24.48 -16.30
C PRO A 625 9.07 24.32 -14.87
N GLY A 626 8.22 24.50 -13.88
CA GLY A 626 8.48 24.23 -12.46
C GLY A 626 7.34 23.47 -11.83
N THR A 627 7.54 22.17 -11.68
CA THR A 627 7.07 21.23 -10.63
C THR A 627 5.73 21.51 -9.93
N GLY A 628 4.76 20.63 -10.15
CA GLY A 628 3.54 20.50 -9.34
C GLY A 628 2.65 19.41 -9.93
N VAL A 629 2.87 18.16 -9.53
CA VAL A 629 2.11 17.01 -10.01
C VAL A 629 0.75 17.01 -9.33
N THR A 630 -0.31 17.18 -10.11
CA THR A 630 -1.68 16.82 -9.74
C THR A 630 -2.03 15.55 -10.47
N SER A 631 -2.04 14.42 -9.76
CA SER A 631 -2.21 13.06 -10.31
C SER A 631 -3.60 12.75 -10.91
N ASP A 632 -4.63 13.48 -10.52
CA ASP A 632 -6.02 13.14 -10.90
C ASP A 632 -6.44 13.64 -12.29
N ASN A 633 -5.90 14.75 -12.76
CA ASN A 633 -6.28 15.31 -14.07
C ASN A 633 -5.67 14.56 -15.28
N GLN A 634 -4.59 13.81 -15.10
CA GLN A 634 -3.94 13.10 -16.22
C GLN A 634 -4.62 11.78 -16.57
N ALA A 635 -5.21 11.08 -15.61
CA ALA A 635 -5.96 9.84 -15.87
C ALA A 635 -7.28 10.10 -16.62
N GLU A 636 -7.93 11.24 -16.36
CA GLU A 636 -9.16 11.64 -17.05
C GLU A 636 -8.94 12.16 -18.50
N GLU A 637 -7.78 12.75 -18.77
CA GLU A 637 -7.48 13.32 -20.10
C GLU A 637 -7.14 12.25 -21.14
N ILE A 638 -6.57 11.13 -20.74
CA ILE A 638 -6.17 10.02 -21.62
C ILE A 638 -7.35 9.11 -22.02
N ALA A 639 -8.40 9.08 -21.19
CA ALA A 639 -9.56 8.20 -21.40
C ALA A 639 -10.67 8.80 -22.29
N ARG A 640 -10.54 10.03 -22.80
CA ARG A 640 -11.63 10.79 -23.45
C ARG A 640 -11.81 10.60 -24.97
N ASP A 641 -10.90 9.93 -25.65
CA ASP A 641 -10.99 9.81 -27.13
C ASP A 641 -11.79 8.57 -27.56
N GLY A 642 -13.12 8.73 -27.75
CA GLY A 642 -13.92 7.94 -28.67
C GLY A 642 -15.00 7.03 -28.10
N LEU A 643 -15.07 6.75 -26.80
CA LEU A 643 -16.11 5.90 -26.20
C LEU A 643 -17.20 6.78 -25.53
N SER A 644 -18.47 6.42 -25.68
CA SER A 644 -19.59 7.13 -25.04
C SER A 644 -20.64 6.15 -24.47
N GLY A 645 -21.41 6.61 -23.47
CA GLY A 645 -22.49 5.80 -22.89
C GLY A 645 -22.00 4.56 -22.16
N ASN A 646 -22.68 3.42 -22.33
CA ASN A 646 -22.38 2.17 -21.63
C ASN A 646 -20.99 1.58 -21.98
N LYS A 647 -20.44 1.85 -23.17
CA LYS A 647 -19.06 1.46 -23.51
C LYS A 647 -18.03 2.13 -22.59
N GLN A 648 -18.20 3.42 -22.31
CA GLN A 648 -17.35 4.15 -21.40
C GLN A 648 -17.48 3.62 -19.96
N ALA A 649 -18.70 3.25 -19.54
CA ALA A 649 -18.92 2.68 -18.20
C ALA A 649 -18.21 1.32 -18.04
N VAL A 650 -18.27 0.43 -19.03
CA VAL A 650 -17.56 -0.86 -19.03
C VAL A 650 -16.04 -0.64 -19.04
N PHE A 651 -15.53 0.27 -19.87
CA PHE A 651 -14.12 0.65 -19.91
C PHE A 651 -13.63 1.10 -18.52
N GLN A 652 -14.35 2.03 -17.90
CA GLN A 652 -14.00 2.53 -16.56
C GLN A 652 -14.11 1.45 -15.48
N ALA A 653 -15.05 0.51 -15.60
CA ALA A 653 -15.16 -0.60 -14.65
C ALA A 653 -13.92 -1.51 -14.69
N VAL A 654 -13.33 -1.73 -15.85
CA VAL A 654 -12.06 -2.47 -15.98
C VAL A 654 -10.89 -1.64 -15.45
N VAL A 655 -10.79 -0.35 -15.85
CA VAL A 655 -9.70 0.52 -15.41
C VAL A 655 -9.69 0.65 -13.88
N LYS A 656 -10.86 0.82 -13.27
CA LYS A 656 -11.02 0.91 -11.81
C LYS A 656 -11.06 -0.48 -11.11
N GLY A 657 -10.98 -1.59 -11.84
CA GLY A 657 -10.99 -2.95 -11.29
C GLY A 657 -12.32 -3.40 -10.67
N ASN A 658 -13.45 -2.82 -11.09
CA ASN A 658 -14.76 -3.09 -10.50
C ASN A 658 -15.40 -4.39 -10.99
N ARG A 659 -15.07 -5.52 -10.34
CA ARG A 659 -15.57 -6.87 -10.68
C ARG A 659 -17.08 -7.04 -10.54
N LYS A 660 -17.71 -6.31 -9.62
CA LYS A 660 -19.13 -6.51 -9.29
C LYS A 660 -20.05 -5.82 -10.30
N SER A 661 -19.70 -4.60 -10.71
CA SER A 661 -20.53 -3.86 -11.66
C SER A 661 -20.29 -4.26 -13.11
N ILE A 662 -19.13 -4.87 -13.42
CA ILE A 662 -18.73 -5.17 -14.81
C ILE A 662 -19.76 -6.04 -15.54
N LEU A 663 -20.33 -7.06 -14.89
CA LEU A 663 -21.30 -7.96 -15.49
C LEU A 663 -22.58 -7.24 -15.86
N THR A 664 -23.13 -6.43 -14.95
CA THR A 664 -24.33 -5.63 -15.21
C THR A 664 -24.10 -4.61 -16.35
N LEU A 665 -22.91 -4.00 -16.39
CA LEU A 665 -22.56 -3.04 -17.44
C LEU A 665 -22.38 -3.72 -18.80
N VAL A 666 -21.85 -4.94 -18.82
CA VAL A 666 -21.74 -5.77 -20.03
C VAL A 666 -23.13 -6.18 -20.51
N ASP A 667 -24.05 -6.56 -19.60
CA ASP A 667 -25.45 -6.86 -19.96
C ASP A 667 -26.14 -5.68 -20.64
N ASN A 668 -25.96 -4.47 -20.12
CA ASN A 668 -26.50 -3.26 -20.75
C ASN A 668 -26.00 -3.08 -22.19
N LEU A 669 -24.72 -3.38 -22.47
CA LEU A 669 -24.18 -3.34 -23.84
C LEU A 669 -24.75 -4.43 -24.74
N LEU A 670 -24.98 -5.63 -24.20
CA LEU A 670 -25.62 -6.73 -24.93
C LEU A 670 -27.07 -6.40 -25.26
N GLU A 671 -27.84 -5.79 -24.33
CA GLU A 671 -29.20 -5.30 -24.55
C GLU A 671 -29.26 -4.18 -25.60
N GLU A 672 -28.23 -3.33 -25.71
CA GLU A 672 -28.06 -2.34 -26.77
C GLU A 672 -27.76 -2.94 -28.15
N GLY A 673 -27.53 -4.27 -28.19
CA GLY A 673 -27.22 -5.00 -29.42
C GLY A 673 -25.76 -4.99 -29.81
N THR A 674 -24.84 -4.66 -28.88
CA THR A 674 -23.40 -4.78 -29.12
C THR A 674 -23.00 -6.26 -29.11
N ALA A 675 -22.38 -6.75 -30.17
CA ALA A 675 -21.95 -8.15 -30.23
C ALA A 675 -20.89 -8.47 -29.16
N PRO A 676 -20.92 -9.68 -28.54
CA PRO A 676 -19.95 -10.08 -27.50
C PRO A 676 -18.48 -9.88 -27.91
N GLY A 677 -18.08 -10.29 -29.12
CA GLY A 677 -16.73 -10.07 -29.64
C GLY A 677 -16.35 -8.58 -29.75
N ALA A 678 -17.30 -7.73 -30.15
CA ALA A 678 -17.07 -6.29 -30.22
C ALA A 678 -16.89 -5.64 -28.84
N ILE A 679 -17.54 -6.16 -27.79
CA ILE A 679 -17.31 -5.71 -26.41
C ILE A 679 -15.86 -6.04 -25.97
N ILE A 680 -15.39 -7.24 -26.28
CA ILE A 680 -14.01 -7.67 -25.98
C ILE A 680 -13.01 -6.78 -26.72
N ASP A 681 -13.12 -6.68 -28.05
CA ASP A 681 -12.11 -6.02 -28.88
C ASP A 681 -12.10 -4.49 -28.75
N GLN A 682 -13.28 -3.87 -28.61
CA GLN A 682 -13.42 -2.41 -28.66
C GLN A 682 -13.45 -1.76 -27.27
N VAL A 683 -13.73 -2.53 -26.19
CA VAL A 683 -13.88 -1.96 -24.86
C VAL A 683 -12.93 -2.64 -23.85
N LEU A 684 -12.98 -3.97 -23.68
CA LEU A 684 -12.23 -4.65 -22.64
C LEU A 684 -10.71 -4.64 -22.93
N ILE A 685 -10.29 -4.96 -24.17
CA ILE A 685 -8.87 -4.91 -24.54
C ILE A 685 -8.29 -3.49 -24.46
N PRO A 686 -8.93 -2.42 -24.97
CA PRO A 686 -8.46 -1.07 -24.74
C PRO A 686 -8.38 -0.69 -23.26
N ALA A 687 -9.33 -1.15 -22.43
CA ALA A 687 -9.34 -0.84 -21.00
C ALA A 687 -8.15 -1.46 -20.25
N ILE A 688 -7.85 -2.75 -20.50
CA ILE A 688 -6.70 -3.38 -19.83
C ILE A 688 -5.36 -2.83 -20.35
N ASN A 689 -5.30 -2.41 -21.61
CA ASN A 689 -4.14 -1.68 -22.13
C ASN A 689 -3.91 -0.36 -21.38
N GLU A 690 -4.99 0.33 -21.02
CA GLU A 690 -4.89 1.57 -20.25
C GLU A 690 -4.42 1.30 -18.82
N VAL A 691 -4.92 0.25 -18.17
CA VAL A 691 -4.42 -0.22 -16.86
C VAL A 691 -2.91 -0.49 -16.92
N GLY A 692 -2.44 -1.19 -17.98
CA GLY A 692 -1.02 -1.44 -18.19
C GLY A 692 -0.22 -0.13 -18.34
N LYS A 693 -0.68 0.83 -19.15
CA LYS A 693 -0.03 2.13 -19.29
C LYS A 693 0.04 2.94 -17.99
N LEU A 694 -1.01 2.86 -17.16
CA LEU A 694 -1.04 3.53 -15.86
C LEU A 694 -0.04 2.87 -14.90
N TYR A 695 0.12 1.56 -14.99
CA TYR A 695 1.14 0.82 -14.24
C TYR A 695 2.56 1.19 -14.71
N ASP A 696 2.83 1.20 -16.02
CA ASP A 696 4.12 1.60 -16.59
C ASP A 696 4.52 3.04 -16.22
N LYS A 697 3.51 3.93 -16.13
CA LYS A 697 3.70 5.32 -15.67
C LYS A 697 3.82 5.43 -14.13
N GLN A 698 3.75 4.31 -13.41
CA GLN A 698 3.79 4.27 -11.95
C GLN A 698 2.66 5.08 -11.26
N ILE A 699 1.53 5.25 -11.95
CA ILE A 699 0.28 5.79 -11.40
C ILE A 699 -0.51 4.67 -10.71
N TYR A 700 -0.54 3.47 -11.33
CA TYR A 700 -1.09 2.25 -10.75
C TYR A 700 0.03 1.37 -10.21
N PHE A 701 -0.30 0.58 -9.18
CA PHE A 701 0.58 -0.40 -8.54
C PHE A 701 -0.01 -1.81 -8.71
N LEU A 702 0.69 -2.81 -8.21
CA LEU A 702 0.29 -4.20 -8.37
C LEU A 702 -1.19 -4.47 -8.00
N PRO A 703 -1.75 -3.93 -6.91
CA PRO A 703 -3.16 -4.15 -6.58
C PRO A 703 -4.13 -3.66 -7.67
N GLN A 704 -3.93 -2.46 -8.21
CA GLN A 704 -4.80 -1.90 -9.25
C GLN A 704 -4.70 -2.70 -10.56
N LEU A 705 -3.50 -3.14 -10.90
CA LEU A 705 -3.26 -3.96 -12.09
C LEU A 705 -3.97 -5.32 -12.00
N ILE A 706 -3.86 -6.00 -10.86
CA ILE A 706 -4.55 -7.28 -10.60
C ILE A 706 -6.08 -7.08 -10.66
N ASN A 707 -6.60 -6.06 -9.99
CA ASN A 707 -8.04 -5.80 -9.97
C ASN A 707 -8.61 -5.52 -11.37
N GLY A 708 -7.89 -4.74 -12.19
CA GLY A 708 -8.27 -4.49 -13.58
C GLY A 708 -8.30 -5.77 -14.43
N ALA A 709 -7.26 -6.61 -14.28
CA ALA A 709 -7.18 -7.88 -14.98
C ALA A 709 -8.29 -8.86 -14.57
N GLU A 710 -8.62 -8.93 -13.28
CA GLU A 710 -9.72 -9.78 -12.78
C GLU A 710 -11.11 -9.27 -13.18
N ALA A 711 -11.33 -7.95 -13.23
CA ALA A 711 -12.58 -7.38 -13.75
C ALA A 711 -12.76 -7.74 -15.23
N MET A 712 -11.70 -7.61 -16.04
CA MET A 712 -11.73 -8.04 -17.44
C MET A 712 -11.99 -9.53 -17.57
N LYS A 713 -11.32 -10.37 -16.76
CA LYS A 713 -11.52 -11.82 -16.77
C LYS A 713 -12.97 -12.18 -16.49
N SER A 714 -13.58 -11.58 -15.47
CA SER A 714 -15.00 -11.83 -15.13
C SER A 714 -15.92 -11.48 -16.30
N ALA A 715 -15.64 -10.39 -17.03
CA ALA A 715 -16.40 -10.02 -18.22
C ALA A 715 -16.19 -11.02 -19.38
N ILE A 716 -14.96 -11.49 -19.61
CA ILE A 716 -14.65 -12.47 -20.66
C ILE A 716 -15.31 -13.81 -20.34
N ASP A 717 -15.18 -14.32 -19.13
CA ASP A 717 -15.79 -15.60 -18.70
C ASP A 717 -17.32 -15.56 -18.87
N TYR A 718 -17.93 -14.39 -18.69
CA TYR A 718 -19.36 -14.17 -18.91
C TYR A 718 -19.74 -14.13 -20.40
N LEU A 719 -18.93 -13.49 -21.25
CA LEU A 719 -19.18 -13.35 -22.68
C LEU A 719 -18.81 -14.60 -23.49
N GLU A 720 -17.84 -15.40 -23.03
CA GLU A 720 -17.31 -16.57 -23.76
C GLU A 720 -18.40 -17.57 -24.19
N PRO A 721 -19.41 -17.94 -23.38
CA PRO A 721 -20.48 -18.84 -23.80
C PRO A 721 -21.41 -18.26 -24.88
N MET A 722 -21.39 -16.92 -25.05
CA MET A 722 -22.22 -16.19 -26.01
C MET A 722 -21.53 -15.94 -27.35
N LEU A 723 -20.24 -16.24 -27.45
CA LEU A 723 -19.51 -16.18 -28.71
C LEU A 723 -19.96 -17.33 -29.62
N ASP A 724 -20.34 -17.01 -30.85
CA ASP A 724 -20.73 -18.01 -31.85
C ASP A 724 -19.56 -18.99 -32.09
N LYS A 725 -19.85 -20.28 -32.05
CA LYS A 725 -18.84 -21.35 -32.27
C LYS A 725 -18.17 -21.31 -33.66
N GLY A 726 -18.62 -20.39 -34.53
CA GLY A 726 -18.01 -20.11 -35.81
C GLY A 726 -16.86 -19.11 -35.80
N ASP A 727 -16.79 -18.29 -34.76
CA ASP A 727 -15.78 -17.22 -34.52
C ASP A 727 -14.75 -17.58 -33.46
N GLN A 728 -14.65 -18.85 -33.04
CA GLN A 728 -13.49 -19.30 -32.28
C GLN A 728 -12.26 -19.17 -33.18
N GLU A 729 -11.70 -18.00 -33.27
CA GLU A 729 -10.32 -17.85 -33.70
C GLU A 729 -9.47 -18.85 -32.92
N LYS A 730 -8.68 -19.64 -33.64
CA LYS A 730 -7.63 -20.45 -33.03
C LYS A 730 -6.85 -19.56 -32.09
N PRO A 731 -6.48 -20.03 -30.88
CA PRO A 731 -5.69 -19.22 -30.00
C PRO A 731 -4.54 -18.56 -30.76
N LYS A 732 -4.30 -17.27 -30.54
CA LYS A 732 -3.33 -16.48 -31.32
C LYS A 732 -1.96 -17.16 -31.39
N ALA A 733 -1.56 -17.81 -30.29
CA ALA A 733 -0.38 -18.66 -30.18
C ALA A 733 -0.41 -19.40 -28.82
N THR A 734 0.42 -20.44 -28.71
CA THR A 734 0.62 -21.21 -27.48
C THR A 734 1.88 -20.70 -26.75
N VAL A 735 1.75 -20.32 -25.51
CA VAL A 735 2.84 -19.82 -24.64
C VAL A 735 3.01 -20.77 -23.46
N VAL A 736 4.20 -21.33 -23.30
CA VAL A 736 4.63 -22.04 -22.08
C VAL A 736 5.34 -21.02 -21.18
N ILE A 737 4.85 -20.83 -19.96
CA ILE A 737 5.44 -19.90 -19.02
C ILE A 737 5.85 -20.62 -17.74
N ALA A 738 7.02 -20.27 -17.20
CA ALA A 738 7.56 -20.87 -15.99
C ALA A 738 8.49 -19.92 -15.23
N THR A 739 8.50 -20.01 -13.90
CA THR A 739 9.62 -19.55 -13.09
C THR A 739 10.66 -20.65 -13.06
N VAL A 740 11.90 -20.31 -13.38
CA VAL A 740 12.99 -21.30 -13.58
C VAL A 740 13.37 -22.04 -12.30
N ALA A 741 14.00 -23.20 -12.44
CA ALA A 741 14.43 -24.04 -11.31
C ALA A 741 15.25 -23.26 -10.29
N GLY A 742 14.96 -23.48 -9.00
CA GLY A 742 15.56 -22.79 -7.86
C GLY A 742 14.95 -21.43 -7.55
N ASP A 743 13.99 -20.95 -8.36
CA ASP A 743 13.30 -19.68 -8.09
C ASP A 743 11.82 -19.92 -7.74
N ILE A 744 11.44 -19.45 -6.56
CA ILE A 744 10.11 -19.63 -6.00
C ILE A 744 9.23 -18.36 -6.14
N HIS A 745 9.79 -17.28 -6.67
CA HIS A 745 9.10 -16.01 -6.82
C HIS A 745 8.31 -15.99 -8.14
N ASP A 746 7.01 -16.13 -8.08
CA ASP A 746 6.15 -16.27 -9.25
C ASP A 746 5.11 -15.15 -9.46
N ILE A 747 5.06 -14.13 -8.60
CA ILE A 747 4.09 -13.04 -8.71
C ILE A 747 4.16 -12.37 -10.09
N GLY A 748 5.34 -11.97 -10.52
CA GLY A 748 5.54 -11.36 -11.85
C GLY A 748 5.15 -12.29 -12.98
N LYS A 749 5.53 -13.58 -12.90
CA LYS A 749 5.18 -14.61 -13.87
C LYS A 749 3.66 -14.83 -13.94
N ASN A 750 2.98 -14.90 -12.78
CA ASN A 750 1.53 -15.08 -12.71
C ASN A 750 0.79 -13.90 -13.36
N LEU A 751 1.31 -12.70 -13.20
CA LEU A 751 0.79 -11.49 -13.82
C LEU A 751 0.92 -11.55 -15.36
N VAL A 752 2.10 -11.91 -15.86
CA VAL A 752 2.32 -12.11 -17.31
C VAL A 752 1.40 -13.20 -17.86
N SER A 753 1.26 -14.32 -17.15
CA SER A 753 0.36 -15.42 -17.49
C SER A 753 -1.10 -14.95 -17.60
N LEU A 754 -1.58 -14.20 -16.59
CA LEU A 754 -2.94 -13.67 -16.57
C LEU A 754 -3.17 -12.71 -17.75
N MET A 755 -2.26 -11.78 -17.97
CA MET A 755 -2.36 -10.81 -19.05
C MET A 755 -2.39 -11.51 -20.42
N LEU A 756 -1.47 -12.44 -20.68
CA LEU A 756 -1.42 -13.17 -21.95
C LEU A 756 -2.72 -13.96 -22.20
N LYS A 757 -3.29 -14.61 -21.17
CA LYS A 757 -4.60 -15.27 -21.28
C LYS A 757 -5.69 -14.28 -21.69
N ASN A 758 -5.72 -13.09 -21.09
CA ASN A 758 -6.69 -12.03 -21.40
C ASN A 758 -6.54 -11.48 -22.83
N TYR A 759 -5.33 -11.55 -23.41
CA TYR A 759 -5.08 -11.16 -24.79
C TYR A 759 -5.37 -12.29 -25.84
N GLY A 760 -5.94 -13.42 -25.39
CA GLY A 760 -6.36 -14.53 -26.26
C GLY A 760 -5.23 -15.50 -26.64
N TYR A 761 -4.16 -15.56 -25.83
CA TYR A 761 -3.12 -16.58 -25.96
C TYR A 761 -3.48 -17.84 -25.15
N ARG A 762 -3.16 -19.00 -25.66
CA ARG A 762 -3.20 -20.25 -24.89
C ARG A 762 -1.96 -20.31 -24.01
N VAL A 763 -2.12 -20.08 -22.71
CA VAL A 763 -0.99 -20.05 -21.77
C VAL A 763 -0.99 -21.32 -20.91
N LEU A 764 0.10 -22.07 -20.99
CA LEU A 764 0.43 -23.22 -20.16
C LEU A 764 1.39 -22.77 -19.07
N ASP A 765 0.85 -22.48 -17.90
CA ASP A 765 1.60 -22.05 -16.74
C ASP A 765 2.10 -23.28 -15.97
N LEU A 766 3.40 -23.48 -15.94
CA LEU A 766 4.03 -24.63 -15.28
C LEU A 766 4.31 -24.38 -13.79
N GLY A 767 4.06 -23.16 -13.30
CA GLY A 767 4.30 -22.77 -11.90
C GLY A 767 5.71 -22.25 -11.66
N LYS A 768 6.17 -22.43 -10.45
CA LYS A 768 7.48 -21.98 -9.93
C LYS A 768 8.42 -23.18 -9.75
N ASP A 769 9.73 -22.91 -9.66
CA ASP A 769 10.80 -23.93 -9.48
C ASP A 769 10.71 -25.06 -10.52
N VAL A 770 10.56 -24.69 -11.79
CA VAL A 770 10.30 -25.67 -12.85
C VAL A 770 11.63 -26.18 -13.44
N PRO A 771 11.88 -27.51 -13.41
CA PRO A 771 13.07 -28.09 -14.03
C PRO A 771 13.17 -27.77 -15.51
N THR A 772 14.39 -27.49 -15.98
CA THR A 772 14.69 -27.18 -17.39
C THR A 772 14.10 -28.19 -18.38
N GLU A 773 14.23 -29.47 -18.06
CA GLU A 773 13.76 -30.59 -18.90
C GLU A 773 12.24 -30.56 -19.06
N LYS A 774 11.50 -30.25 -17.98
CA LYS A 774 10.03 -30.15 -17.98
C LYS A 774 9.55 -29.00 -18.85
N ILE A 775 10.23 -27.86 -18.80
CA ILE A 775 9.89 -26.69 -19.63
C ILE A 775 10.02 -27.06 -21.11
N ILE A 776 11.12 -27.69 -21.49
CA ILE A 776 11.44 -28.06 -22.86
C ILE A 776 10.51 -29.20 -23.37
N GLU A 777 10.24 -30.19 -22.53
CA GLU A 777 9.32 -31.28 -22.85
C GLU A 777 7.92 -30.78 -23.12
N THR A 778 7.37 -29.97 -22.21
CA THR A 778 6.03 -29.36 -22.37
C THR A 778 5.96 -28.50 -23.63
N ALA A 779 6.98 -27.64 -23.84
CA ALA A 779 7.01 -26.79 -25.04
C ALA A 779 7.01 -27.60 -26.35
N ARG A 780 7.67 -28.75 -26.36
CA ARG A 780 7.70 -29.65 -27.53
C ARG A 780 6.39 -30.41 -27.71
N GLU A 781 5.83 -30.99 -26.64
CA GLU A 781 4.58 -31.75 -26.66
C GLU A 781 3.40 -30.91 -27.12
N GLU A 782 3.32 -29.67 -26.63
CA GLU A 782 2.25 -28.73 -26.90
C GLU A 782 2.49 -27.88 -28.16
N ASN A 783 3.62 -28.10 -28.87
CA ASN A 783 4.05 -27.27 -29.99
C ASN A 783 3.99 -25.78 -29.71
N ALA A 784 4.56 -25.37 -28.57
CA ALA A 784 4.54 -23.98 -28.13
C ALA A 784 5.21 -23.04 -29.14
N ASP A 785 4.62 -21.87 -29.32
CA ASP A 785 5.20 -20.80 -30.16
C ASP A 785 6.20 -19.98 -29.34
N ILE A 786 5.95 -19.81 -28.02
CA ILE A 786 6.76 -19.04 -27.10
C ILE A 786 7.04 -19.86 -25.83
N ILE A 787 8.27 -19.74 -25.32
CA ILE A 787 8.66 -20.10 -23.96
C ILE A 787 8.97 -18.81 -23.23
N ALA A 788 8.24 -18.50 -22.17
CA ALA A 788 8.44 -17.33 -21.33
C ALA A 788 9.04 -17.75 -19.98
N LEU A 789 10.20 -17.24 -19.64
CA LEU A 789 10.95 -17.57 -18.43
C LEU A 789 11.01 -16.38 -17.48
N SER A 790 10.76 -16.64 -16.20
CA SER A 790 10.85 -15.64 -15.12
C SER A 790 11.89 -16.04 -14.08
N ALA A 791 12.67 -15.05 -13.59
CA ALA A 791 13.52 -15.19 -12.43
C ALA A 791 13.59 -13.88 -11.64
N LEU A 792 13.49 -13.95 -10.32
CA LEU A 792 13.58 -12.80 -9.44
C LEU A 792 14.92 -12.71 -8.72
N MET A 793 15.67 -13.83 -8.65
CA MET A 793 16.99 -13.88 -8.01
C MET A 793 18.09 -13.99 -9.06
N THR A 794 19.19 -13.27 -8.82
CA THR A 794 20.39 -13.33 -9.67
C THR A 794 21.01 -14.72 -9.71
N THR A 795 20.84 -15.49 -8.65
CA THR A 795 21.32 -16.87 -8.52
C THR A 795 20.55 -17.87 -9.38
N THR A 796 19.30 -17.59 -9.69
CA THR A 796 18.42 -18.46 -10.46
C THR A 796 18.33 -18.08 -11.93
N MET A 797 18.56 -16.78 -12.28
CA MET A 797 18.54 -16.35 -13.68
C MET A 797 19.50 -17.13 -14.58
N VAL A 798 20.62 -17.65 -14.05
CA VAL A 798 21.56 -18.49 -14.81
C VAL A 798 20.93 -19.76 -15.36
N VAL A 799 19.84 -20.25 -14.76
CA VAL A 799 19.10 -21.42 -15.26
C VAL A 799 18.43 -21.11 -16.61
N MET A 800 18.04 -19.87 -16.89
CA MET A 800 17.50 -19.46 -18.19
C MET A 800 18.45 -19.81 -19.35
N LYS A 801 19.75 -19.63 -19.14
CA LYS A 801 20.79 -20.01 -20.12
C LYS A 801 20.74 -21.50 -20.44
N LYS A 802 20.55 -22.34 -19.42
CA LYS A 802 20.42 -23.80 -19.62
C LYS A 802 19.17 -24.14 -20.42
N VAL A 803 18.04 -23.47 -20.17
CA VAL A 803 16.81 -23.65 -20.93
C VAL A 803 17.05 -23.28 -22.41
N VAL A 804 17.67 -22.13 -22.69
CA VAL A 804 17.99 -21.68 -24.05
C VAL A 804 18.93 -22.67 -24.77
N GLN A 805 19.93 -23.18 -24.07
CA GLN A 805 20.87 -24.18 -24.63
C GLN A 805 20.16 -25.48 -24.93
N LEU A 806 19.41 -26.04 -24.00
CA LEU A 806 18.71 -27.30 -24.15
C LEU A 806 17.64 -27.22 -25.26
N ALA A 807 16.95 -26.08 -25.38
CA ALA A 807 16.01 -25.82 -26.47
C ALA A 807 16.69 -25.88 -27.84
N LYS A 808 17.88 -25.27 -27.98
CA LYS A 808 18.68 -25.32 -29.21
C LYS A 808 19.17 -26.74 -29.52
N GLU A 809 19.69 -27.46 -28.54
CA GLU A 809 20.17 -28.85 -28.70
C GLU A 809 19.05 -29.79 -29.10
N GLN A 810 17.85 -29.64 -28.56
CA GLN A 810 16.70 -30.49 -28.89
C GLN A 810 15.87 -29.98 -30.08
N GLY A 811 16.28 -28.89 -30.73
CA GLY A 811 15.62 -28.35 -31.94
C GLY A 811 14.20 -27.82 -31.68
N VAL A 812 13.92 -27.30 -30.47
CA VAL A 812 12.64 -26.67 -30.13
C VAL A 812 12.51 -25.37 -30.94
N LYS A 813 11.38 -25.20 -31.65
CA LYS A 813 11.14 -24.05 -32.53
C LYS A 813 10.59 -22.82 -31.81
N ALA A 814 10.11 -22.99 -30.57
CA ALA A 814 9.54 -21.90 -29.77
C ALA A 814 10.55 -20.77 -29.61
N LYS A 815 10.08 -19.52 -29.68
CA LYS A 815 10.85 -18.33 -29.35
C LYS A 815 10.96 -18.21 -27.84
N ILE A 816 12.14 -17.89 -27.32
CA ILE A 816 12.38 -17.81 -25.88
C ILE A 816 12.45 -16.33 -25.46
N ILE A 817 11.56 -15.94 -24.55
CA ILE A 817 11.57 -14.63 -23.93
C ILE A 817 11.88 -14.76 -22.44
N ILE A 818 12.55 -13.77 -21.91
CA ILE A 818 12.98 -13.74 -20.51
C ILE A 818 12.52 -12.45 -19.83
N GLY A 819 12.24 -12.53 -18.53
CA GLY A 819 11.83 -11.38 -17.70
C GLY A 819 12.03 -11.66 -16.22
N GLY A 820 11.77 -10.64 -15.39
CA GLY A 820 11.94 -10.67 -13.95
C GLY A 820 12.88 -9.58 -13.46
N ALA A 821 12.78 -9.22 -12.16
CA ALA A 821 13.39 -8.00 -11.60
C ALA A 821 14.91 -7.92 -11.71
N VAL A 822 15.59 -9.06 -11.88
CA VAL A 822 17.06 -9.11 -12.00
C VAL A 822 17.53 -9.35 -13.44
N VAL A 823 16.61 -9.60 -14.36
CA VAL A 823 16.89 -9.92 -15.77
C VAL A 823 17.04 -8.61 -16.54
N THR A 824 17.98 -8.56 -17.48
CA THR A 824 18.27 -7.38 -18.29
C THR A 824 18.36 -7.73 -19.79
N ASP A 825 18.23 -6.72 -20.67
CA ASP A 825 18.38 -6.93 -22.10
C ASP A 825 19.80 -7.37 -22.47
N SER A 826 20.82 -6.90 -21.75
CA SER A 826 22.21 -7.37 -21.91
C SER A 826 22.34 -8.88 -21.63
N TYR A 827 21.60 -9.38 -20.65
CA TYR A 827 21.58 -10.81 -20.35
C TYR A 827 20.86 -11.62 -21.42
N ARG A 828 19.77 -11.07 -21.99
CA ARG A 828 19.10 -11.68 -23.18
C ARG A 828 20.08 -11.91 -24.32
N GLU A 829 20.90 -10.89 -24.64
CA GLU A 829 21.92 -10.98 -25.68
C GLU A 829 22.97 -12.02 -25.37
N GLU A 830 23.44 -12.07 -24.15
CA GLU A 830 24.47 -13.01 -23.68
C GLU A 830 24.03 -14.47 -23.85
N ILE A 831 22.78 -14.82 -23.39
CA ILE A 831 22.28 -16.19 -23.44
C ILE A 831 21.68 -16.54 -24.79
N GLY A 832 21.46 -15.55 -25.66
CA GLY A 832 20.87 -15.71 -26.99
C GLY A 832 19.39 -16.06 -26.97
N ALA A 833 18.63 -15.47 -26.04
CA ALA A 833 17.18 -15.51 -26.02
C ALA A 833 16.58 -14.53 -27.06
N ASP A 834 15.37 -14.82 -27.55
CA ASP A 834 14.74 -14.08 -28.65
C ASP A 834 14.16 -12.73 -28.19
N GLY A 835 13.89 -12.55 -26.88
CA GLY A 835 13.36 -11.30 -26.37
C GLY A 835 13.51 -11.14 -24.86
N TYR A 836 13.46 -9.90 -24.40
CA TYR A 836 13.45 -9.49 -23.02
C TYR A 836 12.26 -8.57 -22.75
N SER A 837 11.65 -8.73 -21.58
CA SER A 837 10.61 -7.84 -21.07
C SER A 837 10.92 -7.41 -19.64
N GLU A 838 10.86 -6.11 -19.41
CA GLU A 838 11.10 -5.51 -18.09
C GLU A 838 9.87 -5.68 -17.18
N ASP A 839 8.68 -5.67 -17.76
CA ASP A 839 7.40 -5.75 -17.08
C ASP A 839 6.38 -6.61 -17.83
N ALA A 840 5.19 -6.78 -17.23
CA ALA A 840 4.16 -7.64 -17.76
C ALA A 840 3.52 -7.10 -19.06
N GLN A 841 3.42 -5.78 -19.21
CA GLN A 841 2.87 -5.15 -20.42
C GLN A 841 3.84 -5.26 -21.60
N SER A 842 5.11 -5.03 -21.36
CA SER A 842 6.17 -5.21 -22.36
C SER A 842 6.28 -6.67 -22.80
N ALA A 843 6.05 -7.63 -21.88
CA ALA A 843 5.98 -9.07 -22.20
C ALA A 843 4.86 -9.37 -23.22
N VAL A 844 3.65 -8.84 -23.01
CA VAL A 844 2.53 -9.02 -23.94
C VAL A 844 2.85 -8.40 -25.32
N THR A 845 3.42 -7.18 -25.31
CA THR A 845 3.80 -6.50 -26.56
C THR A 845 4.88 -7.29 -27.32
N LEU A 846 5.82 -7.86 -26.59
CA LEU A 846 6.89 -8.69 -27.14
C LEU A 846 6.35 -9.98 -27.74
N VAL A 847 5.48 -10.70 -27.02
CA VAL A 847 4.83 -11.93 -27.50
C VAL A 847 4.05 -11.66 -28.78
N ARG A 848 3.26 -10.57 -28.82
CA ARG A 848 2.53 -10.17 -30.02
C ARG A 848 3.48 -9.98 -31.23
N ARG A 849 4.54 -9.19 -31.05
CA ARG A 849 5.53 -8.95 -32.10
C ARG A 849 6.17 -10.22 -32.63
N LEU A 850 6.53 -11.15 -31.75
CA LEU A 850 7.20 -12.39 -32.14
C LEU A 850 6.26 -13.38 -32.84
N THR A 851 4.99 -13.40 -32.47
CA THR A 851 3.97 -14.26 -33.07
C THR A 851 3.48 -13.72 -34.43
N GLU A 852 3.35 -12.41 -34.63
CA GLU A 852 2.96 -11.78 -35.88
C GLU A 852 4.06 -11.85 -36.96
N GLN A 853 5.33 -11.78 -36.56
CA GLN A 853 6.47 -11.94 -37.50
C GLN A 853 6.59 -13.37 -38.06
N GLY A 854 6.11 -14.36 -37.32
CA GLY A 854 6.05 -15.75 -37.77
C GLY A 854 4.98 -16.04 -38.87
N SER A 855 3.90 -15.22 -38.89
CA SER A 855 2.81 -15.38 -39.88
C SER A 855 3.10 -14.79 -41.26
N ASN A 856 4.09 -13.94 -41.41
CA ASN A 856 4.48 -13.34 -42.70
C ASN A 856 5.62 -14.07 -43.41
N ALA A 857 6.06 -15.22 -42.89
CA ALA A 857 7.18 -16.00 -43.44
C ALA A 857 6.75 -17.38 -44.05
N VAL A 858 5.43 -17.58 -44.28
CA VAL A 858 4.94 -18.78 -44.98
C VAL A 858 4.28 -18.41 -46.32
#